data_2e114442dbbf86a06e45fb332a946723
#
_entry.id   2e114442dbbf86a06e45fb332a946723
#
_cell.length_a   1.000
_cell.length_b   1.000
_cell.length_c   1.000
_cell.angle_alpha   90.00
_cell.angle_beta   90.00
_cell.angle_gamma   90.00
#
_symmetry.space_group_name_H-M   'P 1'
#
loop_
_entity.id
_entity.type
_entity.pdbx_description
1 polymer ?
#
loop_
_entity_poly.entity_id
_entity_poly.type
_entity_poly.pdbx_seq_one_letter_code
_entity_poly.pdbx_strand_id
1 'polypeptide(L)'
;MFLSLLMVLLIIPQNGYGQKKKRVANITVKAVVVNQAGEAVEGAIVTTNEGAFVTRTSTDGTFEIKAKKNSIMFIEAEGYESKEMISDDVKKVGEVMMLRARLLNGQRDKIHLSNSVEFNRRHLASSISLVKTSNLRSYPDMLLSNTLQGQVSGLLAQSSLGGLGKNASTLTIRGKGTNGDTTPLIIVDGMERSMDFIQEEEIGSMYVLKDASAKVLYGARAANGVIVINTKRGTSYKRNMNVSADYGVGLPTRMPEFLNSYDYVKLYDEARANDGLTPIYARDYDGYLNSSGPNDLRYPNVDYYDYFLKSTSTYAKANAEFSGGNERTQYLVYAGYNGTTGLQKVGKNFSRSAFNLRGNVNVKISDMISAYGSISFQLLGLKRASMASDAMFSALSSHRPNEYPLTISTDYFPLTSTGIPALGASTSVANNLYGALLYGGKTSEQEVNGTMDFGLNFNLEKLLPGLKASGRVSLDSYFVGNEVLNNAAATYSRKWLVNDSGEEYVVFEKEKKENINDDLNLTSTSTRRAMSWEANVGYDRTMGLGQLNAMFGYNYLQIEKKGTNQNIQNTNYLLNLGYVYNDKYIANGTLSYVGSNRFKEGNRYFLSGALALGWIISNETFMRNSPFDFLKLKASAWNS
;
A
#
# COMPACT_ATOMS: atom_id res chain seq x y z
N MET A 1 7.49 -17.53 -22.25
CA MET A 1 7.82 -18.57 -21.26
C MET A 1 6.98 -18.47 -19.97
N PHE A 2 6.53 -17.32 -19.50
CA PHE A 2 5.66 -17.20 -18.33
C PHE A 2 4.20 -17.59 -18.55
N LEU A 3 3.65 -17.39 -19.75
CA LEU A 3 2.26 -17.77 -20.07
C LEU A 3 2.06 -19.29 -20.21
N SER A 4 3.08 -20.04 -20.56
CA SER A 4 3.02 -21.49 -20.69
C SER A 4 3.01 -22.23 -19.34
N LEU A 5 3.57 -21.62 -18.30
CA LEU A 5 3.53 -22.21 -16.95
C LEU A 5 2.17 -22.01 -16.26
N LEU A 6 1.45 -20.94 -16.61
CA LEU A 6 0.10 -20.68 -16.10
C LEU A 6 -0.94 -21.64 -16.70
N MET A 7 -0.74 -22.07 -17.95
CA MET A 7 -1.62 -23.06 -18.59
C MET A 7 -1.42 -24.50 -18.07
N VAL A 8 -0.24 -24.85 -17.59
CA VAL A 8 0.02 -26.17 -17.03
C VAL A 8 -0.67 -26.38 -15.67
N LEU A 9 -0.93 -25.31 -14.91
CA LEU A 9 -1.67 -25.38 -13.65
C LEU A 9 -3.19 -25.50 -13.83
N LEU A 10 -3.70 -25.22 -15.02
CA LEU A 10 -5.15 -25.34 -15.36
C LEU A 10 -5.54 -26.69 -15.99
N ILE A 11 -4.58 -27.54 -16.36
CA ILE A 11 -4.81 -28.85 -16.91
C ILE A 11 -4.34 -29.93 -15.94
N ILE A 12 -4.95 -29.99 -14.77
CA ILE A 12 -4.99 -31.20 -13.97
C ILE A 12 -6.21 -31.97 -14.46
N PRO A 13 -6.05 -33.14 -15.12
CA PRO A 13 -7.20 -33.91 -15.51
C PRO A 13 -7.96 -34.31 -14.25
N GLN A 14 -9.22 -33.92 -14.17
CA GLN A 14 -10.15 -34.44 -13.17
C GLN A 14 -10.42 -35.92 -13.48
N ASN A 15 -9.46 -36.77 -13.24
CA ASN A 15 -9.74 -38.19 -13.11
C ASN A 15 -10.47 -38.37 -11.77
N GLY A 16 -11.78 -38.25 -11.84
CA GLY A 16 -12.68 -38.59 -10.77
C GLY A 16 -12.55 -40.07 -10.43
N TYR A 17 -11.68 -40.41 -9.49
CA TYR A 17 -11.88 -41.66 -8.75
C TYR A 17 -13.15 -41.47 -7.94
N GLY A 18 -14.22 -42.07 -8.40
CA GLY A 18 -15.49 -42.17 -7.69
C GLY A 18 -15.30 -42.93 -6.38
N GLN A 19 -14.81 -42.24 -5.35
CA GLN A 19 -15.01 -42.73 -3.99
C GLN A 19 -16.50 -42.65 -3.72
N LYS A 20 -17.13 -43.82 -3.54
CA LYS A 20 -18.48 -43.90 -2.98
C LYS A 20 -18.53 -43.05 -1.73
N LYS A 21 -19.16 -41.85 -1.82
CA LYS A 21 -19.45 -41.00 -0.67
C LYS A 21 -20.26 -41.85 0.31
N LYS A 22 -19.65 -42.30 1.41
CA LYS A 22 -20.39 -42.75 2.57
C LYS A 22 -21.34 -41.61 2.92
N ARG A 23 -22.65 -41.85 2.83
CA ARG A 23 -23.67 -40.89 3.29
C ARG A 23 -23.39 -40.68 4.80
N VAL A 24 -22.80 -39.53 5.16
CA VAL A 24 -22.67 -39.15 6.54
C VAL A 24 -24.07 -38.84 7.07
N ALA A 25 -24.49 -39.52 8.12
CA ALA A 25 -25.80 -39.33 8.73
C ALA A 25 -25.95 -37.88 9.22
N ASN A 26 -27.09 -37.28 8.90
CA ASN A 26 -27.44 -35.99 9.50
C ASN A 26 -27.89 -36.23 10.94
N ILE A 27 -27.43 -35.37 11.83
CA ILE A 27 -27.86 -35.31 13.23
C ILE A 27 -28.57 -33.98 13.46
N THR A 28 -29.50 -33.97 14.37
CA THR A 28 -30.10 -32.73 14.88
C THR A 28 -29.33 -32.33 16.15
N VAL A 29 -28.79 -31.11 16.14
CA VAL A 29 -28.08 -30.52 17.28
C VAL A 29 -29.01 -29.51 17.91
N LYS A 30 -29.25 -29.69 19.23
CA LYS A 30 -29.97 -28.73 20.09
C LYS A 30 -29.02 -28.30 21.18
N ALA A 31 -28.88 -26.99 21.37
CA ALA A 31 -28.04 -26.45 22.44
C ALA A 31 -28.48 -25.03 22.80
N VAL A 32 -27.94 -24.52 23.90
CA VAL A 32 -28.13 -23.15 24.37
C VAL A 32 -26.83 -22.38 24.19
N VAL A 33 -26.89 -21.16 23.71
CA VAL A 33 -25.75 -20.24 23.65
C VAL A 33 -25.85 -19.28 24.83
N VAL A 34 -24.81 -19.28 25.67
CA VAL A 34 -24.73 -18.44 26.86
C VAL A 34 -23.46 -17.57 26.83
N ASN A 35 -23.47 -16.47 27.57
CA ASN A 35 -22.29 -15.67 27.83
C ASN A 35 -21.51 -16.18 29.07
N GLN A 36 -20.42 -15.48 29.41
CA GLN A 36 -19.59 -15.84 30.59
C GLN A 36 -20.32 -15.74 31.93
N ALA A 37 -21.42 -15.00 32.01
CA ALA A 37 -22.24 -14.88 33.19
C ALA A 37 -23.35 -15.97 33.26
N GLY A 38 -23.45 -16.84 32.25
CA GLY A 38 -24.50 -17.83 32.09
C GLY A 38 -25.81 -17.26 31.55
N GLU A 39 -25.83 -16.02 31.06
CA GLU A 39 -27.00 -15.39 30.47
C GLU A 39 -27.15 -15.81 28.99
N ALA A 40 -28.38 -16.00 28.54
CA ALA A 40 -28.70 -16.38 27.17
C ALA A 40 -28.23 -15.34 26.16
N VAL A 41 -27.65 -15.80 25.05
CA VAL A 41 -27.25 -14.93 23.90
C VAL A 41 -28.31 -15.07 22.82
N GLU A 42 -29.17 -14.06 22.70
CA GLU A 42 -30.21 -13.98 21.67
C GLU A 42 -29.62 -13.60 20.32
N GLY A 43 -30.18 -14.12 19.24
CA GLY A 43 -29.86 -13.73 17.87
C GLY A 43 -28.52 -14.23 17.35
N ALA A 44 -27.78 -15.06 18.10
CA ALA A 44 -26.54 -15.65 17.63
C ALA A 44 -26.80 -16.51 16.37
N ILE A 45 -25.99 -16.31 15.34
CA ILE A 45 -26.08 -17.04 14.07
C ILE A 45 -25.31 -18.33 14.21
N VAL A 46 -25.96 -19.45 14.00
CA VAL A 46 -25.36 -20.79 14.00
C VAL A 46 -25.39 -21.34 12.58
N THR A 47 -24.19 -21.66 12.04
CA THR A 47 -24.02 -22.14 10.68
C THR A 47 -23.37 -23.51 10.69
N THR A 48 -23.83 -24.44 9.85
CA THR A 48 -23.28 -25.78 9.69
C THR A 48 -23.05 -26.14 8.25
N ASN A 49 -22.16 -27.09 8.00
CA ASN A 49 -21.95 -27.73 6.70
C ASN A 49 -21.77 -26.72 5.56
N GLU A 50 -20.77 -25.86 5.66
CA GLU A 50 -20.42 -24.93 4.59
C GLU A 50 -21.53 -23.89 4.28
N GLY A 51 -22.36 -23.55 5.26
CA GLY A 51 -23.47 -22.61 5.10
C GLY A 51 -24.78 -23.25 4.58
N ALA A 52 -24.80 -24.57 4.43
CA ALA A 52 -26.01 -25.27 3.94
C ALA A 52 -27.21 -25.17 4.92
N PHE A 53 -26.93 -25.01 6.22
CA PHE A 53 -27.95 -24.79 7.23
C PHE A 53 -27.53 -23.64 8.12
N VAL A 54 -28.47 -22.71 8.34
CA VAL A 54 -28.28 -21.52 9.19
C VAL A 54 -29.50 -21.39 10.09
N THR A 55 -29.28 -21.15 11.38
CA THR A 55 -30.32 -20.81 12.34
C THR A 55 -29.89 -19.66 13.22
N ARG A 56 -30.81 -19.08 13.99
CA ARG A 56 -30.51 -18.09 15.03
C ARG A 56 -31.02 -18.57 16.37
N THR A 57 -30.31 -18.16 17.43
CA THR A 57 -30.77 -18.43 18.79
C THR A 57 -31.99 -17.59 19.11
N SER A 58 -32.93 -18.17 19.86
CA SER A 58 -34.12 -17.54 20.43
C SER A 58 -33.74 -16.65 21.62
N THR A 59 -34.73 -15.99 22.21
CA THR A 59 -34.56 -15.09 23.37
C THR A 59 -33.98 -15.78 24.60
N ASP A 60 -34.21 -17.09 24.73
CA ASP A 60 -33.61 -17.95 25.77
C ASP A 60 -32.24 -18.56 25.37
N GLY A 61 -31.67 -18.12 24.24
CA GLY A 61 -30.40 -18.60 23.73
C GLY A 61 -30.45 -19.97 23.06
N THR A 62 -31.61 -20.64 23.00
CA THR A 62 -31.73 -21.98 22.42
C THR A 62 -31.69 -21.96 20.89
N PHE A 63 -31.13 -22.98 20.29
CA PHE A 63 -31.20 -23.24 18.86
C PHE A 63 -31.36 -24.71 18.53
N GLU A 64 -31.91 -24.99 17.36
CA GLU A 64 -31.97 -26.32 16.77
C GLU A 64 -31.53 -26.26 15.32
N ILE A 65 -30.58 -27.11 14.91
CA ILE A 65 -30.03 -27.12 13.56
C ILE A 65 -29.68 -28.54 13.10
N LYS A 66 -29.88 -28.81 11.81
CA LYS A 66 -29.39 -30.06 11.18
C LYS A 66 -27.92 -29.93 10.82
N ALA A 67 -27.11 -30.90 11.20
CA ALA A 67 -25.69 -30.95 10.92
C ALA A 67 -25.27 -32.34 10.46
N LYS A 68 -24.24 -32.46 9.66
CA LYS A 68 -23.60 -33.73 9.41
C LYS A 68 -22.82 -34.15 10.66
N LYS A 69 -22.81 -35.42 10.97
CA LYS A 69 -22.03 -35.96 12.09
C LYS A 69 -20.56 -35.57 11.93
N ASN A 70 -19.92 -35.07 13.00
CA ASN A 70 -18.55 -34.57 13.05
C ASN A 70 -18.28 -33.40 12.09
N SER A 71 -19.29 -32.60 11.73
CA SER A 71 -19.08 -31.36 10.98
C SER A 71 -18.77 -30.19 11.90
N ILE A 72 -18.08 -29.19 11.39
CA ILE A 72 -17.81 -27.95 12.12
C ILE A 72 -19.06 -27.07 12.07
N MET A 73 -19.38 -26.51 13.22
CA MET A 73 -20.41 -25.50 13.43
C MET A 73 -19.75 -24.17 13.78
N PHE A 74 -20.20 -23.09 13.17
CA PHE A 74 -19.79 -21.73 13.47
C PHE A 74 -20.92 -21.04 14.23
N ILE A 75 -20.57 -20.37 15.33
CA ILE A 75 -21.50 -19.63 16.16
C ILE A 75 -20.98 -18.20 16.26
N GLU A 76 -21.75 -17.25 15.77
CA GLU A 76 -21.41 -15.83 15.69
C GLU A 76 -22.51 -14.99 16.31
N ALA A 77 -22.16 -14.06 17.19
CA ALA A 77 -23.09 -13.08 17.77
C ALA A 77 -22.42 -11.71 17.85
N GLU A 78 -23.20 -10.65 17.68
CA GLU A 78 -22.71 -9.29 17.81
C GLU A 78 -22.19 -9.03 19.22
N GLY A 79 -20.95 -8.53 19.34
CA GLY A 79 -20.31 -8.28 20.63
C GLY A 79 -19.67 -9.52 21.28
N TYR A 80 -19.64 -10.66 20.60
CA TYR A 80 -19.01 -11.91 21.07
C TYR A 80 -17.95 -12.41 20.10
N GLU A 81 -16.99 -13.19 20.60
CA GLU A 81 -16.01 -13.88 19.77
C GLU A 81 -16.69 -15.02 19.00
N SER A 82 -16.45 -15.15 17.70
CA SER A 82 -16.95 -16.28 16.93
C SER A 82 -16.34 -17.60 17.44
N LYS A 83 -17.15 -18.63 17.55
CA LYS A 83 -16.75 -19.93 18.09
C LYS A 83 -16.95 -21.03 17.06
N GLU A 84 -15.93 -21.87 16.91
CA GLU A 84 -15.98 -23.08 16.09
C GLU A 84 -16.07 -24.30 16.99
N MET A 85 -17.01 -25.20 16.75
CA MET A 85 -17.18 -26.43 17.52
C MET A 85 -17.61 -27.59 16.59
N ILE A 86 -17.26 -28.82 17.00
CA ILE A 86 -17.73 -30.01 16.29
C ILE A 86 -19.19 -30.28 16.67
N SER A 87 -20.03 -30.63 15.69
CA SER A 87 -21.47 -30.86 15.86
C SER A 87 -21.80 -31.90 16.92
N ASP A 88 -21.00 -32.98 17.02
CA ASP A 88 -21.18 -34.01 18.03
C ASP A 88 -20.82 -33.51 19.43
N ASP A 89 -19.83 -32.64 19.58
CA ASP A 89 -19.44 -32.08 20.88
C ASP A 89 -20.49 -31.10 21.37
N VAL A 90 -21.03 -30.23 20.49
CA VAL A 90 -22.15 -29.34 20.84
C VAL A 90 -23.38 -30.14 21.26
N LYS A 91 -23.70 -31.22 20.58
CA LYS A 91 -24.80 -32.10 20.91
C LYS A 91 -24.62 -32.79 22.26
N LYS A 92 -23.38 -33.16 22.63
CA LYS A 92 -23.06 -33.81 23.92
C LYS A 92 -23.09 -32.86 25.08
N VAL A 93 -22.54 -31.65 24.89
CA VAL A 93 -22.43 -30.62 25.93
C VAL A 93 -23.76 -29.90 26.14
N GLY A 94 -24.56 -29.68 25.08
CA GLY A 94 -25.86 -29.01 25.12
C GLY A 94 -25.79 -27.51 25.43
N GLU A 95 -24.61 -26.98 25.69
CA GLU A 95 -24.35 -25.57 26.00
C GLU A 95 -23.12 -25.08 25.28
N VAL A 96 -23.19 -23.85 24.73
CA VAL A 96 -22.07 -23.17 24.09
C VAL A 96 -21.84 -21.84 24.80
N MET A 97 -20.77 -21.76 25.54
CA MET A 97 -20.35 -20.50 26.16
C MET A 97 -19.63 -19.63 25.14
N MET A 98 -20.15 -18.45 24.90
CA MET A 98 -19.51 -17.41 24.09
C MET A 98 -18.81 -16.40 24.99
N LEU A 99 -17.57 -16.08 24.63
CA LEU A 99 -16.82 -15.02 25.28
C LEU A 99 -17.25 -13.69 24.68
N ARG A 100 -17.59 -12.68 25.52
CA ARG A 100 -17.75 -11.32 25.04
C ARG A 100 -16.52 -10.93 24.23
N ALA A 101 -16.72 -10.46 23.04
CA ALA A 101 -15.66 -9.80 22.28
C ALA A 101 -15.24 -8.61 23.14
N ARG A 102 -14.18 -8.78 23.91
CA ARG A 102 -13.65 -7.69 24.75
C ARG A 102 -13.37 -6.52 23.81
N LEU A 103 -13.84 -5.34 24.17
CA LEU A 103 -13.78 -4.07 23.41
C LEU A 103 -12.37 -3.58 23.08
N LEU A 104 -11.38 -4.45 23.00
CA LEU A 104 -10.11 -4.22 22.33
C LEU A 104 -10.31 -4.39 20.83
N ASN A 105 -11.20 -3.56 20.26
CA ASN A 105 -11.27 -3.23 18.84
C ASN A 105 -11.33 -4.42 17.86
N GLY A 106 -12.15 -5.45 18.05
CA GLY A 106 -12.38 -6.50 17.03
C GLY A 106 -11.10 -7.10 16.41
N GLN A 107 -9.98 -7.02 17.12
CA GLN A 107 -8.66 -7.36 16.60
C GLN A 107 -8.32 -8.77 17.05
N ARG A 108 -8.01 -9.60 16.09
CA ARG A 108 -7.51 -10.97 16.32
C ARG A 108 -6.46 -10.95 17.42
N ASP A 109 -6.63 -11.78 18.45
CA ASP A 109 -5.67 -11.90 19.57
C ASP A 109 -4.30 -12.39 19.10
N LYS A 110 -4.23 -12.93 17.89
CA LYS A 110 -3.02 -13.49 17.30
C LYS A 110 -2.42 -12.55 16.26
N ILE A 111 -1.15 -12.27 16.40
CA ILE A 111 -0.34 -11.46 15.49
C ILE A 111 0.60 -12.39 14.73
N HIS A 112 0.46 -12.39 13.40
CA HIS A 112 1.33 -13.12 12.50
C HIS A 112 2.43 -12.18 11.98
N LEU A 113 3.62 -12.26 12.54
CA LEU A 113 4.77 -11.43 12.11
C LEU A 113 5.54 -12.08 10.97
N SER A 114 5.43 -13.38 10.80
CA SER A 114 5.85 -14.14 9.62
C SER A 114 4.89 -15.32 9.44
N ASN A 115 5.00 -16.03 8.32
CA ASN A 115 4.18 -17.23 8.10
C ASN A 115 4.39 -18.33 9.14
N SER A 116 5.47 -18.24 9.95
CA SER A 116 5.89 -19.25 10.90
C SER A 116 5.72 -18.83 12.35
N VAL A 117 5.50 -17.54 12.63
CA VAL A 117 5.52 -16.99 13.99
C VAL A 117 4.22 -16.30 14.30
N GLU A 118 3.51 -16.90 15.23
CA GLU A 118 2.25 -16.40 15.75
C GLU A 118 2.44 -16.00 17.22
N PHE A 119 2.08 -14.77 17.56
CA PHE A 119 2.13 -14.26 18.92
C PHE A 119 0.74 -13.91 19.41
N ASN A 120 0.46 -14.23 20.67
CA ASN A 120 -0.72 -13.67 21.32
C ASN A 120 -0.45 -12.19 21.66
N ARG A 121 -1.29 -11.28 21.16
CA ARG A 121 -1.16 -9.83 21.38
C ARG A 121 -1.15 -9.45 22.86
N ARG A 122 -1.91 -10.17 23.68
CA ARG A 122 -1.96 -9.93 25.13
C ARG A 122 -0.63 -10.23 25.80
N HIS A 123 0.11 -11.20 25.27
CA HIS A 123 1.39 -11.68 25.80
C HIS A 123 2.62 -11.00 25.18
N LEU A 124 2.43 -10.03 24.28
CA LEU A 124 3.54 -9.26 23.73
C LEU A 124 3.88 -8.06 24.62
N ALA A 125 5.12 -7.99 25.09
CA ALA A 125 5.65 -6.82 25.77
C ALA A 125 6.06 -5.69 24.81
N SER A 126 6.19 -6.01 23.50
CA SER A 126 6.54 -5.03 22.46
C SER A 126 5.38 -4.08 22.07
N SER A 127 5.75 -2.92 21.49
CA SER A 127 4.80 -1.92 21.00
C SER A 127 4.47 -2.17 19.53
N ILE A 128 3.35 -2.84 19.28
CA ILE A 128 2.83 -3.16 17.95
C ILE A 128 1.44 -2.53 17.80
N SER A 129 1.20 -1.86 16.67
CA SER A 129 -0.14 -1.39 16.30
C SER A 129 -0.66 -2.21 15.13
N LEU A 130 -1.92 -2.59 15.21
CA LEU A 130 -2.67 -3.19 14.11
C LEU A 130 -3.38 -2.06 13.33
N VAL A 131 -3.31 -2.11 12.01
CA VAL A 131 -4.05 -1.22 11.12
C VAL A 131 -5.41 -1.85 10.83
N LYS A 132 -6.48 -1.07 10.99
CA LYS A 132 -7.82 -1.51 10.56
C LYS A 132 -7.90 -1.45 9.04
N THR A 133 -7.86 -2.59 8.38
CA THR A 133 -7.90 -2.67 6.91
C THR A 133 -9.20 -2.13 6.31
N SER A 134 -10.31 -2.17 7.05
CA SER A 134 -11.57 -1.54 6.62
C SER A 134 -11.45 -0.03 6.43
N ASN A 135 -10.63 0.64 7.24
CA ASN A 135 -10.44 2.09 7.13
C ASN A 135 -9.62 2.48 5.88
N LEU A 136 -8.70 1.62 5.45
CA LEU A 136 -7.88 1.88 4.27
C LEU A 136 -8.73 2.01 3.01
N ARG A 137 -9.80 1.21 2.90
CA ARG A 137 -10.74 1.23 1.76
C ARG A 137 -11.56 2.52 1.65
N SER A 138 -11.61 3.31 2.72
CA SER A 138 -12.33 4.60 2.70
C SER A 138 -11.57 5.70 1.98
N TYR A 139 -10.32 5.47 1.61
CA TYR A 139 -9.48 6.42 0.87
C TYR A 139 -9.31 5.94 -0.56
N PRO A 140 -9.85 6.65 -1.56
CA PRO A 140 -9.73 6.27 -2.96
C PRO A 140 -8.37 6.68 -3.55
N ASP A 141 -7.28 6.32 -2.91
CA ASP A 141 -5.92 6.52 -3.42
C ASP A 141 -5.41 5.24 -4.08
N MET A 142 -4.57 5.38 -5.09
CA MET A 142 -3.98 4.27 -5.82
C MET A 142 -2.71 3.73 -5.18
N LEU A 143 -2.16 4.44 -4.20
CA LEU A 143 -0.95 4.09 -3.48
C LEU A 143 -1.31 3.78 -2.04
N LEU A 144 -1.04 2.54 -1.62
CA LEU A 144 -1.37 2.09 -0.27
C LEU A 144 -0.69 2.93 0.82
N SER A 145 0.52 3.44 0.56
CA SER A 145 1.24 4.32 1.49
C SER A 145 0.46 5.59 1.83
N ASN A 146 -0.32 6.14 0.89
CA ASN A 146 -1.13 7.34 1.10
C ASN A 146 -2.33 7.08 2.00
N THR A 147 -2.92 5.88 1.94
CA THR A 147 -4.07 5.51 2.77
C THR A 147 -3.73 5.36 4.26
N LEU A 148 -2.45 5.33 4.61
CA LEU A 148 -1.99 5.19 6.01
C LEU A 148 -1.99 6.51 6.79
N GLN A 149 -2.24 7.64 6.14
CA GLN A 149 -2.25 8.95 6.79
C GLN A 149 -3.31 9.01 7.90
N GLY A 150 -2.87 9.31 9.13
CA GLY A 150 -3.75 9.40 10.29
C GLY A 150 -4.30 8.06 10.83
N GLN A 151 -3.95 6.91 10.23
CA GLN A 151 -4.53 5.61 10.60
C GLN A 151 -3.85 4.94 11.80
N VAL A 152 -2.60 5.27 12.08
CA VAL A 152 -1.81 4.60 13.12
C VAL A 152 -1.08 5.60 13.99
N SER A 153 -1.29 5.54 15.29
CA SER A 153 -0.55 6.40 16.22
C SER A 153 0.96 6.14 16.13
N GLY A 154 1.75 7.21 15.97
CA GLY A 154 3.21 7.15 15.85
C GLY A 154 3.73 6.73 14.48
N LEU A 155 2.88 6.57 13.47
CA LEU A 155 3.23 6.50 12.06
C LEU A 155 2.88 7.83 11.41
N LEU A 156 3.85 8.52 10.85
CA LEU A 156 3.67 9.68 9.99
C LEU A 156 3.76 9.22 8.54
N ALA A 157 2.70 9.45 7.79
CA ALA A 157 2.66 9.29 6.33
C ALA A 157 2.51 10.69 5.74
N GLN A 158 3.50 11.15 5.02
CA GLN A 158 3.52 12.46 4.39
C GLN A 158 3.56 12.28 2.88
N SER A 159 2.47 12.63 2.20
CA SER A 159 2.41 12.61 0.75
C SER A 159 3.48 13.53 0.14
N SER A 160 4.20 13.04 -0.84
CA SER A 160 5.19 13.83 -1.56
C SER A 160 4.51 14.73 -2.59
N LEU A 161 5.18 15.84 -2.96
CA LEU A 161 4.75 16.75 -4.04
C LEU A 161 4.97 16.15 -5.45
N GLY A 162 5.34 14.89 -5.56
CA GLY A 162 5.81 14.23 -6.78
C GLY A 162 4.79 13.99 -7.87
N GLY A 163 3.75 14.81 -7.98
CA GLY A 163 2.74 14.71 -9.04
C GLY A 163 1.83 13.47 -8.89
N LEU A 164 0.69 13.51 -9.54
CA LEU A 164 -0.31 12.43 -9.49
C LEU A 164 0.30 11.08 -9.90
N GLY A 165 0.12 10.05 -9.06
CA GLY A 165 0.58 8.69 -9.29
C GLY A 165 2.05 8.39 -8.98
N LYS A 166 2.85 9.39 -8.62
CA LYS A 166 4.22 9.27 -8.06
C LYS A 166 4.35 9.98 -6.71
N ASN A 167 3.26 10.28 -6.08
CA ASN A 167 3.14 10.96 -4.80
C ASN A 167 3.07 9.97 -3.63
N ALA A 168 3.76 8.84 -3.70
CA ALA A 168 3.86 7.88 -2.60
C ALA A 168 4.29 8.59 -1.30
N SER A 169 3.60 8.27 -0.21
CA SER A 169 3.91 8.88 1.08
C SER A 169 5.27 8.44 1.59
N THR A 170 6.05 9.41 2.05
CA THR A 170 7.21 9.15 2.90
C THR A 170 6.70 8.73 4.28
N LEU A 171 7.11 7.54 4.71
CA LEU A 171 6.69 6.95 5.98
C LEU A 171 7.77 7.12 7.03
N THR A 172 7.39 7.51 8.25
CA THR A 172 8.31 7.61 9.38
C THR A 172 7.63 7.11 10.65
N ILE A 173 8.31 6.28 11.44
CA ILE A 173 7.78 5.74 12.69
C ILE A 173 8.43 6.44 13.88
N ARG A 174 7.63 7.11 14.71
CA ARG A 174 8.07 7.88 15.89
C ARG A 174 9.05 9.03 15.57
N GLY A 175 8.95 9.59 14.36
CA GLY A 175 9.77 10.71 13.92
C GLY A 175 11.10 10.29 13.31
N LYS A 176 11.91 11.26 12.95
CA LYS A 176 13.24 11.09 12.35
C LYS A 176 14.29 10.87 13.43
N GLY A 177 14.83 9.65 13.51
CA GLY A 177 15.90 9.31 14.45
C GLY A 177 17.32 9.53 13.90
N THR A 178 17.44 9.88 12.62
CA THR A 178 18.73 10.10 11.93
C THR A 178 18.58 11.14 10.84
N ASN A 179 19.69 11.75 10.42
CA ASN A 179 19.75 12.62 9.24
C ASN A 179 19.85 11.84 7.91
N GLY A 180 20.06 10.53 7.98
CA GLY A 180 20.07 9.65 6.82
C GLY A 180 18.67 9.14 6.45
N ASP A 181 18.61 7.93 5.90
CA ASP A 181 17.35 7.27 5.55
C ASP A 181 16.54 6.94 6.81
N THR A 182 15.33 7.45 6.88
CA THR A 182 14.37 7.24 7.98
C THR A 182 13.20 6.33 7.61
N THR A 183 13.24 5.74 6.41
CA THR A 183 12.18 4.88 5.87
C THR A 183 12.07 3.59 6.69
N PRO A 184 10.87 3.20 7.15
CA PRO A 184 10.69 1.91 7.81
C PRO A 184 10.84 0.75 6.83
N LEU A 185 11.27 -0.40 7.33
CA LEU A 185 11.31 -1.63 6.56
C LEU A 185 9.89 -2.13 6.30
N ILE A 186 9.57 -2.41 5.04
CA ILE A 186 8.27 -2.92 4.62
C ILE A 186 8.40 -4.41 4.30
N ILE A 187 7.64 -5.23 5.00
CA ILE A 187 7.63 -6.68 4.84
C ILE A 187 6.24 -7.11 4.36
N VAL A 188 6.18 -7.72 3.20
CA VAL A 188 4.96 -8.28 2.61
C VAL A 188 5.09 -9.79 2.49
N ASP A 189 4.21 -10.51 3.15
CA ASP A 189 4.23 -11.98 3.22
C ASP A 189 5.61 -12.53 3.62
N GLY A 190 6.31 -11.79 4.53
CA GLY A 190 7.61 -12.14 5.09
C GLY A 190 8.82 -11.75 4.24
N MET A 191 8.66 -11.07 3.11
CA MET A 191 9.75 -10.58 2.28
C MET A 191 9.72 -9.05 2.13
N GLU A 192 10.90 -8.44 1.97
CA GLU A 192 11.01 -7.00 1.71
C GLU A 192 10.48 -6.65 0.32
N ARG A 193 9.33 -5.98 0.29
CA ARG A 193 8.61 -5.57 -0.92
C ARG A 193 8.00 -4.18 -0.73
N SER A 194 7.76 -3.44 -1.82
CA SER A 194 6.97 -2.22 -1.75
C SER A 194 5.50 -2.53 -1.44
N MET A 195 4.90 -1.73 -0.55
CA MET A 195 3.47 -1.84 -0.26
C MET A 195 2.60 -1.28 -1.39
N ASP A 196 3.11 -0.37 -2.21
CA ASP A 196 2.36 0.29 -3.27
C ASP A 196 2.09 -0.61 -4.50
N PHE A 197 2.58 -1.86 -4.45
CA PHE A 197 2.20 -2.92 -5.39
C PHE A 197 0.99 -3.74 -4.95
N ILE A 198 0.40 -3.42 -3.80
CA ILE A 198 -0.72 -4.15 -3.20
C ILE A 198 -1.92 -3.22 -3.12
N GLN A 199 -3.09 -3.75 -3.46
CA GLN A 199 -4.34 -3.05 -3.20
C GLN A 199 -4.86 -3.38 -1.79
N GLU A 200 -5.60 -2.47 -1.17
CA GLU A 200 -6.09 -2.63 0.19
C GLU A 200 -7.03 -3.82 0.36
N GLU A 201 -7.69 -4.25 -0.73
CA GLU A 201 -8.53 -5.45 -0.75
C GLU A 201 -7.75 -6.75 -0.63
N GLU A 202 -6.47 -6.75 -1.02
CA GLU A 202 -5.58 -7.91 -0.90
C GLU A 202 -5.09 -8.12 0.54
N ILE A 203 -5.24 -7.10 1.42
CA ILE A 203 -4.66 -7.11 2.76
C ILE A 203 -5.53 -7.92 3.71
N GLY A 204 -4.94 -8.93 4.32
CA GLY A 204 -5.53 -9.70 5.42
C GLY A 204 -5.26 -9.06 6.78
N SER A 205 -4.03 -8.63 7.02
CA SER A 205 -3.63 -7.90 8.24
C SER A 205 -2.40 -7.03 7.99
N MET A 206 -2.31 -5.91 8.72
CA MET A 206 -1.17 -5.01 8.66
C MET A 206 -0.77 -4.58 10.08
N TYR A 207 0.52 -4.66 10.39
CA TYR A 207 1.08 -4.32 11.70
C TYR A 207 2.19 -3.30 11.56
N VAL A 208 2.27 -2.37 12.51
CA VAL A 208 3.37 -1.42 12.63
C VAL A 208 4.14 -1.69 13.91
N LEU A 209 5.40 -2.12 13.77
CA LEU A 209 6.33 -2.44 14.84
C LEU A 209 7.15 -1.20 15.19
N LYS A 210 7.00 -0.69 16.41
CA LYS A 210 7.49 0.64 16.78
C LYS A 210 8.68 0.62 17.73
N ASP A 211 8.88 -0.46 18.47
CA ASP A 211 9.99 -0.58 19.41
C ASP A 211 11.02 -1.64 19.00
N ALA A 212 12.15 -1.62 19.65
CA ALA A 212 13.28 -2.44 19.27
C ALA A 212 13.04 -3.93 19.51
N SER A 213 12.28 -4.31 20.54
CA SER A 213 11.99 -5.72 20.83
C SER A 213 11.24 -6.42 19.69
N ALA A 214 10.43 -5.65 18.93
CA ALA A 214 9.79 -6.15 17.72
C ALA A 214 10.67 -6.00 16.47
N LYS A 215 11.50 -4.94 16.41
CA LYS A 215 12.36 -4.66 15.25
C LYS A 215 13.51 -5.66 15.13
N VAL A 216 14.10 -6.10 16.24
CA VAL A 216 15.24 -7.04 16.24
C VAL A 216 14.89 -8.35 15.53
N LEU A 217 13.62 -8.73 15.45
CA LEU A 217 13.16 -9.87 14.64
C LEU A 217 13.57 -9.77 13.15
N TYR A 218 13.69 -8.54 12.64
CA TYR A 218 14.04 -8.26 11.23
C TYR A 218 15.47 -7.76 11.06
N GLY A 219 16.28 -7.80 12.11
CA GLY A 219 17.68 -7.40 12.11
C GLY A 219 17.90 -5.88 12.00
N ALA A 220 19.14 -5.47 11.72
CA ALA A 220 19.57 -4.06 11.69
C ALA A 220 18.80 -3.18 10.69
N ARG A 221 18.32 -3.74 9.59
CA ARG A 221 17.55 -3.00 8.59
C ARG A 221 16.22 -2.46 9.12
N ALA A 222 15.76 -3.00 10.23
CA ALA A 222 14.55 -2.59 10.92
C ALA A 222 14.74 -1.41 11.91
N ALA A 223 15.91 -0.76 11.94
CA ALA A 223 16.22 0.31 12.89
C ALA A 223 15.16 1.44 12.91
N ASN A 224 14.59 1.79 11.76
CA ASN A 224 13.56 2.84 11.63
C ASN A 224 12.12 2.33 11.88
N GLY A 225 11.94 1.08 12.29
CA GLY A 225 10.65 0.43 12.44
C GLY A 225 10.31 -0.51 11.30
N VAL A 226 9.24 -1.28 11.47
CA VAL A 226 8.80 -2.26 10.46
C VAL A 226 7.30 -2.14 10.24
N ILE A 227 6.88 -2.20 8.99
CA ILE A 227 5.49 -2.38 8.59
C ILE A 227 5.37 -3.79 8.01
N VAL A 228 4.57 -4.63 8.66
CA VAL A 228 4.33 -6.01 8.24
C VAL A 228 2.95 -6.11 7.63
N ILE A 229 2.86 -6.59 6.41
CA ILE A 229 1.63 -6.79 5.66
C ILE A 229 1.51 -8.28 5.35
N ASN A 230 0.41 -8.88 5.78
CA ASN A 230 0.06 -10.23 5.36
C ASN A 230 -1.14 -10.15 4.43
N THR A 231 -1.03 -10.74 3.26
CA THR A 231 -2.11 -10.77 2.29
C THR A 231 -3.17 -11.81 2.69
N LYS A 232 -4.37 -11.64 2.17
CA LYS A 232 -5.47 -12.58 2.41
C LYS A 232 -5.13 -13.96 1.89
N ARG A 233 -5.63 -14.98 2.58
CA ARG A 233 -5.51 -16.39 2.20
C ARG A 233 -6.88 -17.05 2.16
N GLY A 234 -6.98 -18.14 1.45
CA GLY A 234 -8.18 -18.97 1.41
C GLY A 234 -8.53 -19.49 2.82
N THR A 235 -9.82 -19.62 3.08
CA THR A 235 -10.35 -20.17 4.33
C THR A 235 -11.04 -21.52 4.07
N SER A 236 -11.00 -22.42 5.07
CA SER A 236 -11.72 -23.69 4.99
C SER A 236 -13.23 -23.49 5.11
N TYR A 237 -13.99 -24.36 4.43
CA TYR A 237 -15.46 -24.53 4.51
C TYR A 237 -16.33 -23.36 4.05
N LYS A 238 -15.77 -22.20 3.74
CA LYS A 238 -16.56 -21.05 3.27
C LYS A 238 -16.12 -20.69 1.85
N ARG A 239 -17.01 -20.93 0.87
CA ARG A 239 -16.85 -20.32 -0.46
C ARG A 239 -17.30 -18.88 -0.38
N ASN A 240 -16.46 -17.98 -0.78
CA ASN A 240 -16.73 -16.55 -0.78
C ASN A 240 -16.42 -15.97 -2.15
N MET A 241 -17.34 -15.14 -2.64
CA MET A 241 -17.16 -14.38 -3.86
C MET A 241 -17.50 -12.93 -3.53
N ASN A 242 -16.52 -12.05 -3.66
CA ASN A 242 -16.69 -10.62 -3.49
C ASN A 242 -16.36 -9.93 -4.81
N VAL A 243 -17.28 -9.13 -5.31
CA VAL A 243 -17.07 -8.30 -6.49
C VAL A 243 -17.47 -6.89 -6.10
N SER A 244 -16.61 -5.94 -6.40
CA SER A 244 -16.88 -4.52 -6.20
C SER A 244 -16.42 -3.71 -7.40
N ALA A 245 -17.12 -2.62 -7.67
CA ALA A 245 -16.76 -1.64 -8.66
C ALA A 245 -17.08 -0.24 -8.11
N ASP A 246 -16.10 0.62 -8.14
CA ASP A 246 -16.19 1.98 -7.64
C ASP A 246 -15.77 2.94 -8.74
N TYR A 247 -16.54 4.02 -8.90
CA TYR A 247 -16.20 5.13 -9.77
C TYR A 247 -16.39 6.43 -8.99
N GLY A 248 -15.43 7.32 -9.11
CA GLY A 248 -15.50 8.58 -8.39
C GLY A 248 -14.86 9.74 -9.14
N VAL A 249 -15.23 10.92 -8.67
CA VAL A 249 -14.73 12.20 -9.16
C VAL A 249 -13.95 12.88 -8.04
N GLY A 250 -12.70 13.24 -8.31
CA GLY A 250 -11.86 14.02 -7.43
C GLY A 250 -12.03 15.51 -7.70
N LEU A 251 -12.30 16.28 -6.67
CA LEU A 251 -12.35 17.74 -6.72
C LEU A 251 -11.15 18.30 -5.94
N PRO A 252 -10.41 19.28 -6.48
CA PRO A 252 -9.40 19.97 -5.70
C PRO A 252 -10.07 20.71 -4.54
N THR A 253 -9.58 20.48 -3.33
CA THR A 253 -10.13 21.11 -2.11
C THR A 253 -9.78 22.58 -2.02
N ARG A 254 -8.70 22.97 -2.66
CA ARG A 254 -8.24 24.37 -2.72
C ARG A 254 -7.43 24.58 -4.00
N MET A 255 -7.74 25.63 -4.72
CA MET A 255 -6.94 26.17 -5.83
C MET A 255 -6.45 27.56 -5.42
N PRO A 256 -5.20 27.92 -5.71
CA PRO A 256 -4.77 29.31 -5.53
C PRO A 256 -5.44 30.20 -6.58
N GLU A 257 -5.78 31.40 -6.19
CA GLU A 257 -6.28 32.44 -7.06
C GLU A 257 -5.15 33.42 -7.36
N PHE A 258 -4.97 33.76 -8.62
CA PHE A 258 -3.95 34.69 -9.09
C PHE A 258 -4.60 35.93 -9.70
N LEU A 259 -3.85 37.03 -9.70
CA LEU A 259 -4.27 38.26 -10.30
C LEU A 259 -4.37 38.12 -11.83
N ASN A 260 -5.32 38.80 -12.45
CA ASN A 260 -5.32 39.05 -13.87
C ASN A 260 -4.20 40.03 -14.28
N SER A 261 -3.95 40.19 -15.57
CA SER A 261 -2.87 41.05 -16.07
C SER A 261 -3.01 42.51 -15.65
N TYR A 262 -4.24 43.05 -15.64
CA TYR A 262 -4.47 44.44 -15.27
C TYR A 262 -4.15 44.71 -13.79
N ASP A 263 -4.67 43.91 -12.89
CA ASP A 263 -4.38 44.05 -11.47
C ASP A 263 -2.91 43.80 -11.16
N TYR A 264 -2.31 42.81 -11.86
CA TYR A 264 -0.89 42.49 -11.72
C TYR A 264 0.00 43.69 -12.07
N VAL A 265 -0.19 44.30 -13.23
CA VAL A 265 0.68 45.42 -13.69
C VAL A 265 0.54 46.64 -12.77
N LYS A 266 -0.66 46.91 -12.26
CA LYS A 266 -0.89 48.02 -11.31
C LYS A 266 -0.15 47.78 -9.98
N LEU A 267 -0.31 46.61 -9.40
CA LEU A 267 0.36 46.28 -8.14
C LEU A 267 1.88 46.17 -8.32
N TYR A 268 2.34 45.70 -9.48
CA TYR A 268 3.77 45.65 -9.80
C TYR A 268 4.38 47.07 -9.88
N ASP A 269 3.70 48.02 -10.54
CA ASP A 269 4.15 49.40 -10.63
C ASP A 269 4.07 50.13 -9.28
N GLU A 270 3.07 49.80 -8.45
CA GLU A 270 3.00 50.29 -7.05
C GLU A 270 4.19 49.78 -6.24
N ALA A 271 4.52 48.49 -6.31
CA ALA A 271 5.68 47.90 -5.65
C ALA A 271 6.99 48.60 -6.10
N ARG A 272 7.15 48.83 -7.40
CA ARG A 272 8.31 49.56 -7.93
C ARG A 272 8.39 50.99 -7.40
N ALA A 273 7.26 51.69 -7.35
CA ALA A 273 7.22 53.06 -6.81
C ALA A 273 7.60 53.09 -5.32
N ASN A 274 7.17 52.10 -4.54
CA ASN A 274 7.55 51.93 -3.12
C ASN A 274 9.05 51.68 -2.95
N ASP A 275 9.69 51.01 -3.91
CA ASP A 275 11.14 50.78 -3.98
C ASP A 275 11.91 51.99 -4.59
N GLY A 276 11.22 53.09 -4.91
CA GLY A 276 11.84 54.26 -5.52
C GLY A 276 12.17 54.09 -7.03
N LEU A 277 11.63 53.05 -7.66
CA LEU A 277 11.84 52.73 -9.07
C LEU A 277 10.70 53.30 -9.94
N THR A 278 11.00 53.68 -11.18
CA THR A 278 9.99 54.17 -12.09
C THR A 278 9.00 53.06 -12.50
N PRO A 279 7.67 53.31 -12.46
CA PRO A 279 6.67 52.43 -13.00
C PRO A 279 6.93 52.11 -14.50
N ILE A 280 6.71 50.90 -14.92
CA ILE A 280 7.00 50.46 -16.32
C ILE A 280 5.75 50.22 -17.14
N TYR A 281 4.60 49.99 -16.50
CA TYR A 281 3.32 49.70 -17.16
C TYR A 281 2.33 50.86 -17.17
N ALA A 282 2.66 51.99 -16.56
CA ALA A 282 1.71 53.11 -16.37
C ALA A 282 1.03 53.61 -17.66
N ARG A 283 1.68 53.46 -18.82
CA ARG A 283 1.14 53.85 -20.14
C ARG A 283 0.24 52.77 -20.76
N ASP A 284 0.28 51.55 -20.24
CA ASP A 284 -0.33 50.37 -20.85
C ASP A 284 -1.52 49.82 -20.01
N TYR A 285 -1.94 50.48 -18.92
CA TYR A 285 -3.02 50.02 -18.07
C TYR A 285 -4.33 49.80 -18.83
N ASP A 286 -4.72 50.72 -19.70
CA ASP A 286 -5.93 50.61 -20.51
C ASP A 286 -5.84 49.44 -21.49
N GLY A 287 -4.65 49.17 -22.04
CA GLY A 287 -4.40 48.00 -22.88
C GLY A 287 -4.59 46.69 -22.13
N TYR A 288 -4.08 46.59 -20.91
CA TYR A 288 -4.28 45.38 -20.08
C TYR A 288 -5.72 45.23 -19.59
N LEU A 289 -6.42 46.37 -19.33
CA LEU A 289 -7.84 46.35 -18.97
C LEU A 289 -8.71 45.81 -20.10
N ASN A 290 -8.37 46.17 -21.36
CA ASN A 290 -9.10 45.78 -22.58
C ASN A 290 -8.45 44.59 -23.31
N SER A 291 -7.63 43.79 -22.62
CA SER A 291 -6.98 42.61 -23.18
C SER A 291 -7.96 41.66 -23.85
N SER A 292 -7.63 41.18 -25.05
CA SER A 292 -8.40 40.14 -25.74
C SER A 292 -8.19 38.72 -25.19
N GLY A 293 -7.36 38.57 -24.15
CA GLY A 293 -7.16 37.30 -23.44
C GLY A 293 -5.78 36.67 -23.62
N PRO A 294 -5.68 35.35 -23.54
CA PRO A 294 -4.40 34.64 -23.41
C PRO A 294 -3.50 34.70 -24.67
N ASN A 295 -4.06 35.03 -25.83
CA ASN A 295 -3.34 35.12 -27.09
C ASN A 295 -3.19 36.58 -27.55
N ASP A 296 -3.56 37.57 -26.72
CA ASP A 296 -3.32 38.96 -27.03
C ASP A 296 -1.81 39.19 -27.22
N LEU A 297 -1.45 39.66 -28.40
CA LEU A 297 -0.03 39.79 -28.74
C LEU A 297 0.67 40.85 -27.91
N ARG A 298 -0.02 41.97 -27.59
CA ARG A 298 0.57 43.07 -26.84
C ARG A 298 0.30 42.98 -25.34
N TYR A 299 -0.94 42.68 -24.98
CA TYR A 299 -1.43 42.69 -23.59
C TYR A 299 -2.00 41.32 -23.17
N PRO A 300 -1.21 40.25 -23.19
CA PRO A 300 -1.72 38.94 -22.85
C PRO A 300 -2.27 38.91 -21.43
N ASN A 301 -3.35 38.15 -21.24
CA ASN A 301 -3.99 37.92 -19.95
C ASN A 301 -4.28 36.43 -19.79
N VAL A 302 -3.44 35.75 -19.02
CA VAL A 302 -3.49 34.31 -18.85
C VAL A 302 -3.78 33.96 -17.39
N ASP A 303 -4.95 33.40 -17.12
CA ASP A 303 -5.17 32.65 -15.91
C ASP A 303 -4.63 31.24 -16.13
N TYR A 304 -3.43 30.99 -15.59
CA TYR A 304 -2.73 29.71 -15.80
C TYR A 304 -3.45 28.53 -15.16
N TYR A 305 -4.10 28.71 -14.00
CA TYR A 305 -4.81 27.61 -13.36
C TYR A 305 -6.09 27.23 -14.09
N ASP A 306 -6.93 28.18 -14.45
CA ASP A 306 -8.17 27.92 -15.20
C ASP A 306 -7.90 27.43 -16.64
N TYR A 307 -6.89 28.00 -17.29
CA TYR A 307 -6.57 27.63 -18.68
C TYR A 307 -6.02 26.20 -18.79
N PHE A 308 -5.13 25.78 -17.85
CA PHE A 308 -4.38 24.53 -17.97
C PHE A 308 -4.94 23.38 -17.14
N LEU A 309 -5.81 23.64 -16.17
CA LEU A 309 -6.36 22.61 -15.29
C LEU A 309 -7.87 22.43 -15.49
N LYS A 310 -8.31 21.20 -15.27
CA LYS A 310 -9.71 20.82 -15.15
C LYS A 310 -10.15 21.02 -13.70
N SER A 311 -11.44 21.25 -13.51
CA SER A 311 -12.06 21.27 -12.18
C SER A 311 -12.18 19.88 -11.54
N THR A 312 -12.02 18.80 -12.32
CA THR A 312 -12.25 17.43 -11.85
C THR A 312 -11.20 16.45 -12.38
N SER A 313 -10.85 15.48 -11.56
CA SER A 313 -10.17 14.25 -11.94
C SER A 313 -11.13 13.06 -11.77
N THR A 314 -10.80 11.91 -12.33
CA THR A 314 -11.63 10.70 -12.20
C THR A 314 -10.79 9.53 -11.71
N TYR A 315 -11.41 8.63 -10.95
CA TYR A 315 -10.85 7.34 -10.63
C TYR A 315 -11.88 6.23 -10.86
N ALA A 316 -11.38 5.05 -11.18
CA ALA A 316 -12.19 3.84 -11.33
C ALA A 316 -11.46 2.67 -10.68
N LYS A 317 -12.18 1.84 -9.96
CA LYS A 317 -11.67 0.65 -9.28
C LYS A 317 -12.64 -0.51 -9.50
N ALA A 318 -12.13 -1.69 -9.82
CA ALA A 318 -12.92 -2.90 -9.95
C ALA A 318 -12.15 -4.08 -9.37
N ASN A 319 -12.78 -4.85 -8.52
CA ASN A 319 -12.17 -5.95 -7.80
C ASN A 319 -13.06 -7.19 -7.85
N ALA A 320 -12.44 -8.36 -8.01
CA ALA A 320 -13.07 -9.65 -7.88
C ALA A 320 -12.19 -10.57 -7.02
N GLU A 321 -12.77 -11.14 -5.97
CA GLU A 321 -12.12 -12.08 -5.08
C GLU A 321 -12.95 -13.35 -5.00
N PHE A 322 -12.30 -14.49 -5.21
CA PHE A 322 -12.86 -15.82 -5.07
C PHE A 322 -12.02 -16.59 -4.06
N SER A 323 -12.63 -17.05 -3.00
CA SER A 323 -11.93 -17.86 -2.01
C SER A 323 -12.78 -19.03 -1.53
N GLY A 324 -12.13 -20.09 -1.07
CA GLY A 324 -12.81 -21.27 -0.58
C GLY A 324 -11.85 -22.38 -0.26
N GLY A 325 -12.42 -23.54 0.00
CA GLY A 325 -11.64 -24.75 0.25
C GLY A 325 -12.32 -25.75 1.17
N ASN A 326 -11.54 -26.68 1.64
CA ASN A 326 -11.91 -27.70 2.61
C ASN A 326 -10.77 -27.87 3.64
N GLU A 327 -10.83 -28.88 4.51
CA GLU A 327 -9.77 -29.15 5.51
C GLU A 327 -8.38 -29.39 4.89
N ARG A 328 -8.34 -29.89 3.65
CA ARG A 328 -7.07 -30.24 3.00
C ARG A 328 -6.54 -29.17 2.08
N THR A 329 -7.45 -28.44 1.42
CA THR A 329 -7.04 -27.46 0.39
C THR A 329 -7.86 -26.19 0.56
N GLN A 330 -7.18 -25.06 0.63
CA GLN A 330 -7.77 -23.72 0.71
C GLN A 330 -7.16 -22.87 -0.39
N TYR A 331 -7.95 -22.06 -1.05
CA TYR A 331 -7.50 -21.21 -2.14
C TYR A 331 -8.12 -19.82 -2.06
N LEU A 332 -7.40 -18.88 -2.64
CA LEU A 332 -7.89 -17.52 -2.92
C LEU A 332 -7.33 -17.07 -4.27
N VAL A 333 -8.20 -16.47 -5.08
CA VAL A 333 -7.83 -15.78 -6.32
C VAL A 333 -8.42 -14.38 -6.24
N TYR A 334 -7.59 -13.40 -6.50
CA TYR A 334 -7.96 -11.99 -6.53
C TYR A 334 -7.53 -11.39 -7.87
N ALA A 335 -8.41 -10.61 -8.48
CA ALA A 335 -8.13 -9.76 -9.64
C ALA A 335 -8.63 -8.35 -9.35
N GLY A 336 -7.79 -7.37 -9.57
CA GLY A 336 -8.11 -5.97 -9.32
C GLY A 336 -7.63 -5.06 -10.45
N TYR A 337 -8.41 -4.05 -10.75
CA TYR A 337 -8.08 -2.95 -11.63
C TYR A 337 -8.27 -1.65 -10.87
N ASN A 338 -7.35 -0.72 -11.03
CA ASN A 338 -7.53 0.66 -10.63
C ASN A 338 -6.98 1.62 -11.68
N GLY A 339 -7.67 2.73 -11.89
CA GLY A 339 -7.29 3.75 -12.87
C GLY A 339 -7.61 5.14 -12.35
N THR A 340 -6.74 6.12 -12.64
CA THR A 340 -6.97 7.52 -12.30
C THR A 340 -6.48 8.44 -13.42
N THR A 341 -7.11 9.61 -13.52
CA THR A 341 -6.71 10.68 -14.43
C THR A 341 -6.32 11.92 -13.64
N GLY A 342 -5.45 12.75 -14.24
CA GLY A 342 -5.04 14.02 -13.64
C GLY A 342 -5.98 15.18 -13.96
N LEU A 343 -5.64 16.35 -13.41
CA LEU A 343 -6.36 17.61 -13.64
C LEU A 343 -5.90 18.33 -14.89
N GLN A 344 -4.86 17.88 -15.60
CA GLN A 344 -4.33 18.57 -16.78
C GLN A 344 -5.39 18.63 -17.90
N LYS A 345 -5.65 19.86 -18.40
CA LYS A 345 -6.62 20.16 -19.46
C LYS A 345 -5.96 20.23 -20.83
N VAL A 346 -4.77 20.83 -20.89
CA VAL A 346 -4.02 21.07 -22.13
C VAL A 346 -2.97 19.98 -22.34
N GLY A 347 -2.91 19.43 -23.55
CA GLY A 347 -1.95 18.41 -23.94
C GLY A 347 -2.29 17.00 -23.43
N LYS A 348 -1.28 16.16 -23.24
CA LYS A 348 -1.46 14.78 -22.81
C LYS A 348 -1.78 14.72 -21.32
N ASN A 349 -3.04 14.45 -21.00
CA ASN A 349 -3.45 14.31 -19.60
C ASN A 349 -2.72 13.14 -18.93
N PHE A 350 -2.40 13.32 -17.65
CA PHE A 350 -1.91 12.27 -16.81
C PHE A 350 -2.95 11.14 -16.71
N SER A 351 -2.50 9.91 -16.87
CA SER A 351 -3.30 8.73 -16.55
C SER A 351 -2.42 7.65 -15.96
N ARG A 352 -2.92 7.00 -14.93
CA ARG A 352 -2.30 5.83 -14.31
C ARG A 352 -3.33 4.70 -14.26
N SER A 353 -2.92 3.52 -14.63
CA SER A 353 -3.74 2.30 -14.51
C SER A 353 -2.88 1.18 -13.96
N ALA A 354 -3.46 0.37 -13.09
CA ALA A 354 -2.82 -0.83 -12.56
C ALA A 354 -3.79 -2.00 -12.60
N PHE A 355 -3.28 -3.15 -12.98
CA PHE A 355 -3.97 -4.44 -12.93
C PHE A 355 -3.21 -5.36 -12.01
N ASN A 356 -3.88 -5.90 -11.00
CA ASN A 356 -3.34 -6.82 -10.01
C ASN A 356 -4.00 -8.19 -10.15
N LEU A 357 -3.19 -9.24 -10.12
CA LEU A 357 -3.65 -10.62 -10.04
C LEU A 357 -2.90 -11.33 -8.91
N ARG A 358 -3.62 -11.97 -8.00
CA ARG A 358 -3.04 -12.78 -6.93
C ARG A 358 -3.74 -14.11 -6.84
N GLY A 359 -2.96 -15.17 -6.70
CA GLY A 359 -3.46 -16.51 -6.40
C GLY A 359 -2.68 -17.10 -5.23
N ASN A 360 -3.37 -17.73 -4.29
CA ASN A 360 -2.71 -18.53 -3.27
C ASN A 360 -3.47 -19.83 -3.01
N VAL A 361 -2.72 -20.84 -2.61
CA VAL A 361 -3.24 -22.15 -2.24
C VAL A 361 -2.49 -22.67 -1.02
N ASN A 362 -3.23 -23.20 -0.05
CA ASN A 362 -2.70 -23.95 1.08
C ASN A 362 -3.16 -25.39 0.96
N VAL A 363 -2.26 -26.34 1.17
CA VAL A 363 -2.56 -27.78 1.04
C VAL A 363 -2.04 -28.51 2.29
N LYS A 364 -2.92 -29.18 3.00
CA LYS A 364 -2.56 -30.14 4.06
C LYS A 364 -2.24 -31.47 3.41
N ILE A 365 -0.95 -31.78 3.26
CA ILE A 365 -0.47 -33.03 2.65
C ILE A 365 -0.71 -34.20 3.61
N SER A 366 -0.40 -33.99 4.88
CA SER A 366 -0.62 -34.93 5.98
C SER A 366 -0.87 -34.17 7.28
N ASP A 367 -1.10 -34.88 8.40
CA ASP A 367 -1.20 -34.21 9.70
C ASP A 367 0.12 -33.56 10.17
N MET A 368 1.24 -34.02 9.61
CA MET A 368 2.56 -33.48 9.92
C MET A 368 3.03 -32.41 8.92
N ILE A 369 2.53 -32.41 7.69
CA ILE A 369 3.09 -31.57 6.60
C ILE A 369 1.96 -30.80 5.92
N SER A 370 2.12 -29.49 5.84
CA SER A 370 1.32 -28.63 4.97
C SER A 370 2.23 -27.78 4.07
N ALA A 371 1.76 -27.52 2.86
CA ALA A 371 2.44 -26.71 1.88
C ALA A 371 1.57 -25.49 1.53
N TYR A 372 2.20 -24.39 1.15
CA TYR A 372 1.50 -23.28 0.54
C TYR A 372 2.27 -22.72 -0.65
N GLY A 373 1.52 -22.17 -1.61
CA GLY A 373 2.04 -21.39 -2.71
C GLY A 373 1.27 -20.10 -2.86
N SER A 374 1.96 -19.02 -3.19
CA SER A 374 1.37 -17.72 -3.50
C SER A 374 2.08 -17.12 -4.70
N ILE A 375 1.31 -16.60 -5.64
CA ILE A 375 1.82 -15.90 -6.82
C ILE A 375 1.07 -14.59 -6.92
N SER A 376 1.77 -13.48 -7.16
CA SER A 376 1.13 -12.23 -7.54
C SER A 376 1.82 -11.59 -8.72
N PHE A 377 1.03 -10.84 -9.47
CA PHE A 377 1.47 -10.13 -10.65
C PHE A 377 0.77 -8.77 -10.70
N GLN A 378 1.52 -7.71 -10.97
CA GLN A 378 0.99 -6.38 -11.22
C GLN A 378 1.56 -5.83 -12.52
N LEU A 379 0.67 -5.28 -13.34
CA LEU A 379 0.98 -4.42 -14.47
C LEU A 379 0.55 -3.00 -14.13
N LEU A 380 1.47 -2.06 -14.22
CA LEU A 380 1.19 -0.65 -14.03
C LEU A 380 1.59 0.10 -15.29
N GLY A 381 0.69 0.93 -15.80
CA GLY A 381 0.94 1.87 -16.89
C GLY A 381 0.72 3.29 -16.43
N LEU A 382 1.68 4.17 -16.71
CA LEU A 382 1.60 5.60 -16.44
C LEU A 382 1.88 6.36 -17.74
N LYS A 383 0.99 7.28 -18.09
CA LYS A 383 1.15 8.15 -19.28
C LYS A 383 0.96 9.61 -18.86
N ARG A 384 1.81 10.49 -19.36
CA ARG A 384 1.75 11.93 -19.10
C ARG A 384 2.42 12.73 -20.21
N ALA A 385 2.31 14.04 -20.18
CA ALA A 385 3.18 14.91 -20.97
C ALA A 385 4.65 14.67 -20.62
N SER A 386 5.58 15.00 -21.54
CA SER A 386 7.01 14.90 -21.25
C SER A 386 7.43 15.77 -20.07
N MET A 387 6.79 16.95 -19.92
CA MET A 387 6.95 17.80 -18.75
C MET A 387 6.44 17.10 -17.49
N ALA A 388 7.23 17.07 -16.43
CA ALA A 388 6.84 16.52 -15.15
C ALA A 388 5.76 17.38 -14.47
N SER A 389 4.90 16.74 -13.65
CA SER A 389 3.77 17.45 -13.03
C SER A 389 4.23 18.52 -12.02
N ASP A 390 5.32 18.30 -11.31
CA ASP A 390 5.93 19.28 -10.40
C ASP A 390 6.45 20.51 -11.16
N ALA A 391 7.12 20.31 -12.31
CA ALA A 391 7.55 21.38 -13.18
C ALA A 391 6.36 22.15 -13.77
N MET A 392 5.27 21.46 -14.14
CA MET A 392 4.03 22.09 -14.59
C MET A 392 3.44 22.97 -13.48
N PHE A 393 3.23 22.44 -12.27
CA PHE A 393 2.66 23.23 -11.16
C PHE A 393 3.56 24.39 -10.73
N SER A 394 4.87 24.22 -10.80
CA SER A 394 5.82 25.30 -10.59
C SER A 394 5.64 26.41 -11.62
N ALA A 395 5.50 26.07 -12.90
CA ALA A 395 5.25 27.04 -13.97
C ALA A 395 3.90 27.74 -13.80
N LEU A 396 2.82 26.99 -13.48
CA LEU A 396 1.48 27.56 -13.23
C LEU A 396 1.51 28.62 -12.11
N SER A 397 2.38 28.45 -11.11
CA SER A 397 2.46 29.34 -9.94
C SER A 397 3.45 30.49 -10.09
N SER A 398 4.42 30.38 -11.02
CA SER A 398 5.51 31.36 -11.15
C SER A 398 5.38 32.27 -12.39
N HIS A 399 4.66 31.84 -13.41
CA HIS A 399 4.46 32.68 -14.59
C HIS A 399 3.52 33.84 -14.29
N ARG A 400 3.88 35.02 -14.80
CA ARG A 400 3.08 36.23 -14.67
C ARG A 400 1.91 36.18 -15.66
N PRO A 401 0.73 36.69 -15.32
CA PRO A 401 -0.43 36.66 -16.22
C PRO A 401 -0.20 37.40 -17.53
N ASN A 402 0.73 38.36 -17.55
CA ASN A 402 1.11 39.18 -18.74
C ASN A 402 2.45 38.76 -19.38
N GLU A 403 2.98 37.58 -19.03
CA GLU A 403 4.34 37.17 -19.43
C GLU A 403 4.50 37.06 -20.94
N TYR A 404 3.65 36.31 -21.60
CA TYR A 404 3.66 36.11 -23.06
C TYR A 404 2.31 35.61 -23.55
N PRO A 405 1.97 35.87 -24.86
CA PRO A 405 0.82 35.23 -25.49
C PRO A 405 1.07 33.73 -25.63
N LEU A 406 0.06 32.89 -25.39
CA LEU A 406 0.24 31.42 -25.50
C LEU A 406 0.57 31.02 -26.95
N THR A 407 -0.11 31.63 -27.92
CA THR A 407 0.16 31.46 -29.37
C THR A 407 0.28 32.81 -30.05
N ILE A 408 1.01 32.87 -31.18
CA ILE A 408 1.13 34.04 -32.03
C ILE A 408 0.29 33.78 -33.29
N SER A 409 -0.52 34.76 -33.69
CA SER A 409 -1.37 34.64 -34.89
C SER A 409 -0.56 34.29 -36.14
N THR A 410 -1.17 33.51 -37.03
CA THR A 410 -0.64 33.19 -38.36
C THR A 410 -0.46 34.41 -39.26
N ASP A 411 -1.07 35.54 -38.92
CA ASP A 411 -0.87 36.82 -39.63
C ASP A 411 0.58 37.32 -39.49
N TYR A 412 1.25 36.97 -38.39
CA TYR A 412 2.66 37.32 -38.14
C TYR A 412 3.62 36.19 -38.50
N PHE A 413 3.21 34.94 -38.28
CA PHE A 413 4.00 33.76 -38.58
C PHE A 413 3.14 32.67 -39.22
N PRO A 414 3.51 32.18 -40.42
CA PRO A 414 2.88 31.00 -40.95
C PRO A 414 3.14 29.80 -40.00
N LEU A 415 2.30 28.77 -40.08
CA LEU A 415 2.54 27.51 -39.40
C LEU A 415 3.92 26.96 -39.79
N THR A 416 4.61 26.34 -38.87
CA THR A 416 5.86 25.63 -39.14
C THR A 416 5.61 24.47 -40.12
N SER A 417 6.67 23.88 -40.66
CA SER A 417 6.57 22.69 -41.53
C SER A 417 5.90 21.50 -40.84
N THR A 418 5.88 21.50 -39.50
CA THR A 418 5.22 20.51 -38.65
C THR A 418 3.77 20.88 -38.31
N GLY A 419 3.25 22.01 -38.83
CA GLY A 419 1.90 22.48 -38.55
C GLY A 419 1.72 23.10 -37.14
N ILE A 420 2.80 23.38 -36.44
CA ILE A 420 2.76 23.99 -35.10
C ILE A 420 2.73 25.52 -35.22
N PRO A 421 1.82 26.22 -34.52
CA PRO A 421 1.83 27.68 -34.52
C PRO A 421 3.06 28.24 -33.80
N ALA A 422 3.49 29.44 -34.15
CA ALA A 422 4.49 30.15 -33.37
C ALA A 422 3.97 30.40 -31.95
N LEU A 423 4.82 30.23 -30.95
CA LEU A 423 4.46 30.37 -29.54
C LEU A 423 5.16 31.59 -28.94
N GLY A 424 4.45 32.30 -28.07
CA GLY A 424 5.03 33.42 -27.34
C GLY A 424 6.03 32.96 -26.27
N ALA A 425 7.01 33.83 -26.02
CA ALA A 425 7.98 33.71 -24.93
C ALA A 425 8.32 35.12 -24.41
N SER A 426 9.08 35.17 -23.33
CA SER A 426 9.77 36.36 -22.87
C SER A 426 11.26 36.07 -22.75
N THR A 427 12.07 37.11 -22.63
CA THR A 427 13.52 36.98 -22.41
C THR A 427 13.86 36.28 -21.09
N SER A 428 12.94 36.34 -20.10
CA SER A 428 13.07 35.66 -18.82
C SER A 428 12.52 34.22 -18.84
N VAL A 429 11.54 33.93 -19.72
CA VAL A 429 10.87 32.63 -19.82
C VAL A 429 10.83 32.20 -21.30
N ALA A 430 11.87 31.49 -21.70
CA ALA A 430 11.99 31.00 -23.07
C ALA A 430 11.05 29.81 -23.39
N ASN A 431 10.62 29.08 -22.37
CA ASN A 431 9.72 27.93 -22.50
C ASN A 431 8.26 28.36 -22.39
N ASN A 432 7.50 28.21 -23.45
CA ASN A 432 6.06 28.39 -23.43
C ASN A 432 5.38 27.17 -22.80
N LEU A 433 4.59 27.35 -21.72
CA LEU A 433 3.93 26.26 -21.03
C LEU A 433 2.91 25.53 -21.90
N TYR A 434 2.15 26.27 -22.72
CA TYR A 434 1.19 25.68 -23.67
C TYR A 434 1.90 24.77 -24.67
N GLY A 435 3.01 25.25 -25.23
CA GLY A 435 3.83 24.47 -26.15
C GLY A 435 4.47 23.26 -25.52
N ALA A 436 4.98 23.41 -24.30
CA ALA A 436 5.60 22.30 -23.55
C ALA A 436 4.61 21.18 -23.21
N LEU A 437 3.35 21.51 -22.92
CA LEU A 437 2.32 20.53 -22.59
C LEU A 437 1.67 19.90 -23.84
N LEU A 438 1.42 20.68 -24.88
CA LEU A 438 0.72 20.22 -26.08
C LEU A 438 1.66 19.56 -27.09
N TYR A 439 2.81 20.19 -27.35
CA TYR A 439 3.78 19.78 -28.38
C TYR A 439 5.07 19.20 -27.81
N GLY A 440 5.30 19.30 -26.50
CA GLY A 440 6.55 18.84 -25.84
C GLY A 440 6.75 17.33 -25.82
N GLY A 441 5.78 16.57 -26.32
CA GLY A 441 5.85 15.11 -26.38
C GLY A 441 5.18 14.41 -25.19
N LYS A 442 5.59 13.17 -24.93
CA LYS A 442 4.95 12.30 -23.92
C LYS A 442 5.96 11.42 -23.22
N THR A 443 5.63 11.02 -22.00
CA THR A 443 6.30 9.95 -21.27
C THR A 443 5.32 8.81 -21.05
N SER A 444 5.75 7.58 -21.35
CA SER A 444 5.04 6.34 -21.04
C SER A 444 5.95 5.48 -20.16
N GLU A 445 5.44 5.11 -19.00
CA GLU A 445 6.15 4.23 -18.06
C GLU A 445 5.34 2.95 -17.88
N GLN A 446 6.01 1.82 -17.96
CA GLN A 446 5.43 0.51 -17.72
C GLN A 446 6.21 -0.17 -16.61
N GLU A 447 5.50 -0.58 -15.57
CA GLU A 447 6.05 -1.36 -14.47
C GLU A 447 5.42 -2.75 -14.44
N VAL A 448 6.26 -3.76 -14.26
CA VAL A 448 5.85 -5.14 -14.10
C VAL A 448 6.44 -5.66 -12.80
N ASN A 449 5.60 -6.10 -11.90
CA ASN A 449 6.01 -6.71 -10.65
C ASN A 449 5.44 -8.12 -10.54
N GLY A 450 6.29 -9.12 -10.38
CA GLY A 450 5.93 -10.51 -10.16
C GLY A 450 6.53 -11.02 -8.87
N THR A 451 5.75 -11.69 -8.02
CA THR A 451 6.22 -12.30 -6.78
C THR A 451 5.74 -13.73 -6.67
N MET A 452 6.58 -14.60 -6.12
CA MET A 452 6.28 -16.01 -5.87
C MET A 452 6.78 -16.40 -4.50
N ASP A 453 5.94 -17.07 -3.71
CA ASP A 453 6.29 -17.62 -2.41
C ASP A 453 5.87 -19.07 -2.34
N PHE A 454 6.76 -19.94 -1.89
CA PHE A 454 6.50 -21.35 -1.65
C PHE A 454 6.98 -21.71 -0.25
N GLY A 455 6.19 -22.42 0.50
CA GLY A 455 6.57 -22.82 1.84
C GLY A 455 6.02 -24.17 2.26
N LEU A 456 6.75 -24.77 3.18
CA LEU A 456 6.39 -25.99 3.89
C LEU A 456 6.32 -25.73 5.37
N ASN A 457 5.29 -26.23 6.03
CA ASN A 457 5.16 -26.21 7.48
C ASN A 457 5.09 -27.64 7.98
N PHE A 458 5.85 -27.92 9.04
CA PHE A 458 5.95 -29.21 9.68
C PHE A 458 5.38 -29.11 11.10
N ASN A 459 4.33 -29.84 11.39
CA ASN A 459 3.82 -30.05 12.73
C ASN A 459 4.54 -31.27 13.33
N LEU A 460 5.44 -31.05 14.25
CA LEU A 460 6.28 -32.06 14.86
C LEU A 460 5.80 -32.45 16.27
N GLU A 461 4.55 -32.15 16.61
CA GLU A 461 3.96 -32.46 17.94
C GLU A 461 4.06 -33.93 18.34
N LYS A 462 4.09 -34.85 17.35
CA LYS A 462 4.30 -36.28 17.63
C LYS A 462 5.71 -36.60 18.11
N LEU A 463 6.71 -35.81 17.77
CA LEU A 463 8.09 -35.94 18.22
C LEU A 463 8.28 -35.26 19.58
N LEU A 464 7.85 -34.01 19.68
CA LEU A 464 7.89 -33.19 20.88
C LEU A 464 6.66 -32.28 20.91
N PRO A 465 5.77 -32.39 21.89
CA PRO A 465 4.59 -31.56 22.00
C PRO A 465 4.94 -30.06 21.97
N GLY A 466 4.35 -29.31 21.01
CA GLY A 466 4.59 -27.91 20.80
C GLY A 466 5.70 -27.58 19.79
N LEU A 467 6.40 -28.59 19.23
CA LEU A 467 7.45 -28.39 18.24
C LEU A 467 6.86 -28.19 16.83
N LYS A 468 7.33 -27.17 16.13
CA LYS A 468 6.98 -26.86 14.75
C LYS A 468 8.24 -26.45 13.98
N ALA A 469 8.26 -26.71 12.67
CA ALA A 469 9.29 -26.20 11.79
C ALA A 469 8.66 -25.66 10.50
N SER A 470 9.33 -24.76 9.83
CA SER A 470 8.88 -24.22 8.54
C SER A 470 10.05 -23.83 7.67
N GLY A 471 9.83 -23.92 6.36
CA GLY A 471 10.76 -23.41 5.36
C GLY A 471 10.01 -22.64 4.28
N ARG A 472 10.62 -21.59 3.75
CA ARG A 472 10.05 -20.76 2.68
C ARG A 472 11.13 -20.36 1.69
N VAL A 473 10.73 -20.30 0.42
CA VAL A 473 11.50 -19.67 -0.67
C VAL A 473 10.61 -18.62 -1.31
N SER A 474 11.17 -17.43 -1.53
CA SER A 474 10.50 -16.31 -2.17
C SER A 474 11.34 -15.80 -3.33
N LEU A 475 10.68 -15.52 -4.46
CA LEU A 475 11.29 -15.03 -5.70
C LEU A 475 10.50 -13.82 -6.19
N ASP A 476 11.18 -12.70 -6.41
CA ASP A 476 10.57 -11.48 -6.93
C ASP A 476 11.31 -11.01 -8.19
N SER A 477 10.54 -10.49 -9.13
CA SER A 477 11.03 -9.84 -10.34
C SER A 477 10.28 -8.53 -10.55
N TYR A 478 11.00 -7.44 -10.60
CA TYR A 478 10.48 -6.12 -10.89
C TYR A 478 11.19 -5.55 -12.12
N PHE A 479 10.40 -5.01 -13.03
CA PHE A 479 10.86 -4.34 -14.24
C PHE A 479 10.14 -3.01 -14.39
N VAL A 480 10.89 -1.98 -14.77
CA VAL A 480 10.36 -0.68 -15.19
C VAL A 480 11.00 -0.31 -16.52
N GLY A 481 10.18 0.11 -17.46
CA GLY A 481 10.59 0.67 -18.75
C GLY A 481 9.99 2.07 -18.94
N ASN A 482 10.83 3.05 -19.25
CA ASN A 482 10.43 4.42 -19.57
C ASN A 482 10.70 4.72 -21.04
N GLU A 483 9.65 5.06 -21.75
CA GLU A 483 9.68 5.58 -23.12
C GLU A 483 9.38 7.08 -23.08
N VAL A 484 10.25 7.88 -23.65
CA VAL A 484 10.11 9.33 -23.67
C VAL A 484 10.22 9.85 -25.08
N LEU A 485 9.24 10.65 -25.46
CA LEU A 485 9.29 11.50 -26.63
C LEU A 485 9.48 12.94 -26.14
N ASN A 486 10.62 13.52 -26.40
CA ASN A 486 10.94 14.90 -26.05
C ASN A 486 10.95 15.78 -27.30
N ASN A 487 10.01 16.68 -27.35
CA ASN A 487 9.85 17.65 -28.41
C ASN A 487 9.94 19.08 -27.87
N ALA A 488 10.20 20.01 -28.72
CA ALA A 488 10.20 21.44 -28.42
C ALA A 488 9.61 22.19 -29.60
N ALA A 489 8.59 22.98 -29.34
CA ALA A 489 8.07 23.94 -30.29
C ALA A 489 8.95 25.20 -30.31
N ALA A 490 8.98 25.92 -31.47
CA ALA A 490 9.65 27.20 -31.57
C ALA A 490 8.92 28.26 -30.73
N THR A 491 9.68 29.08 -30.01
CA THR A 491 9.15 30.18 -29.21
C THR A 491 9.81 31.49 -29.56
N TYR A 492 9.05 32.58 -29.45
CA TYR A 492 9.47 33.92 -29.85
C TYR A 492 9.10 34.95 -28.78
N SER A 493 10.07 35.75 -28.37
CA SER A 493 9.83 36.97 -27.62
C SER A 493 9.45 38.12 -28.60
N ARG A 494 8.74 39.10 -28.06
CA ARG A 494 8.27 40.25 -28.83
C ARG A 494 8.83 41.54 -28.28
N LYS A 495 9.18 42.47 -29.22
CA LYS A 495 9.61 43.82 -28.86
C LYS A 495 8.87 44.82 -29.76
N TRP A 496 8.23 45.81 -29.16
CA TRP A 496 7.57 46.88 -29.85
C TRP A 496 8.57 48.00 -30.11
N LEU A 497 8.65 48.43 -31.36
CA LEU A 497 9.51 49.49 -31.82
C LEU A 497 8.66 50.52 -32.57
N VAL A 498 9.18 51.75 -32.66
CA VAL A 498 8.56 52.85 -33.41
C VAL A 498 9.47 53.15 -34.61
N ASN A 499 8.91 53.22 -35.82
CA ASN A 499 9.65 53.59 -37.01
C ASN A 499 9.85 55.14 -37.10
N ASP A 500 10.60 55.58 -38.10
CA ASP A 500 10.87 57.01 -38.30
C ASP A 500 9.62 57.81 -38.59
N SER A 501 8.53 57.19 -39.05
CA SER A 501 7.22 57.76 -39.28
C SER A 501 6.33 57.84 -38.03
N GLY A 502 6.79 57.39 -36.92
CA GLY A 502 6.03 57.33 -35.64
C GLY A 502 5.07 56.13 -35.52
N GLU A 503 5.10 55.18 -36.44
CA GLU A 503 4.23 53.99 -36.41
C GLU A 503 4.87 52.89 -35.58
N GLU A 504 4.07 52.26 -34.72
CA GLU A 504 4.53 51.13 -33.93
C GLU A 504 4.50 49.82 -34.73
N TYR A 505 5.55 49.05 -34.64
CA TYR A 505 5.63 47.69 -35.20
C TYR A 505 6.26 46.72 -34.23
N VAL A 506 5.96 45.42 -34.37
CA VAL A 506 6.48 44.35 -33.54
C VAL A 506 7.63 43.63 -34.24
N VAL A 507 8.70 43.39 -33.48
CA VAL A 507 9.84 42.55 -33.88
C VAL A 507 9.86 41.32 -33.02
N PHE A 508 10.09 40.18 -33.64
CA PHE A 508 10.15 38.90 -32.92
C PHE A 508 11.59 38.38 -32.90
N GLU A 509 12.01 37.97 -31.71
CA GLU A 509 13.29 37.30 -31.51
C GLU A 509 13.04 35.84 -31.14
N LYS A 510 13.73 34.91 -31.80
CA LYS A 510 13.57 33.49 -31.57
C LYS A 510 14.31 33.06 -30.31
N GLU A 511 13.58 32.70 -29.26
CA GLU A 511 14.11 32.24 -27.99
C GLU A 511 14.44 30.75 -27.99
N LYS A 512 13.66 29.95 -28.72
CA LYS A 512 13.85 28.50 -28.79
C LYS A 512 13.62 27.99 -30.22
N LYS A 513 14.49 27.10 -30.67
CA LYS A 513 14.32 26.41 -31.94
C LYS A 513 13.35 25.26 -31.82
N GLU A 514 12.63 25.00 -32.90
CA GLU A 514 11.81 23.80 -33.02
C GLU A 514 12.69 22.57 -33.11
N ASN A 515 12.31 21.52 -32.38
CA ASN A 515 12.89 20.19 -32.43
C ASN A 515 11.78 19.18 -32.23
N ILE A 516 11.27 18.63 -33.31
CA ILE A 516 10.20 17.64 -33.30
C ILE A 516 10.77 16.32 -33.77
N ASN A 517 10.60 15.30 -32.92
CA ASN A 517 10.97 13.93 -33.17
C ASN A 517 9.69 13.08 -33.20
N ASP A 518 9.65 12.09 -34.06
CA ASP A 518 8.54 11.14 -34.14
C ASP A 518 8.80 9.85 -33.38
N ASP A 519 10.06 9.59 -33.06
CA ASP A 519 10.48 8.34 -32.41
C ASP A 519 10.41 8.41 -30.89
N LEU A 520 9.68 7.46 -30.31
CA LEU A 520 9.73 7.16 -28.90
C LEU A 520 11.06 6.48 -28.56
N ASN A 521 11.83 7.12 -27.72
CA ASN A 521 13.10 6.54 -27.27
C ASN A 521 12.93 5.84 -25.91
N LEU A 522 13.32 4.58 -25.84
CA LEU A 522 13.45 3.86 -24.59
C LEU A 522 14.63 4.47 -23.80
N THR A 523 14.32 5.36 -22.88
CA THR A 523 15.34 6.17 -22.17
C THR A 523 15.98 5.45 -21.00
N SER A 524 15.23 4.57 -20.34
CA SER A 524 15.76 3.81 -19.22
C SER A 524 14.99 2.52 -19.00
N THR A 525 15.73 1.50 -18.56
CA THR A 525 15.16 0.28 -18.00
C THR A 525 15.80 0.00 -16.66
N SER A 526 14.97 -0.29 -15.67
CA SER A 526 15.44 -0.75 -14.37
C SER A 526 14.88 -2.14 -14.10
N THR A 527 15.73 -3.04 -13.62
CA THR A 527 15.31 -4.36 -13.19
C THR A 527 15.82 -4.61 -11.77
N ARG A 528 14.97 -5.22 -10.96
CA ARG A 528 15.32 -5.73 -9.64
C ARG A 528 14.84 -7.17 -9.55
N ARG A 529 15.75 -8.07 -9.17
CA ARG A 529 15.40 -9.45 -8.82
C ARG A 529 15.74 -9.64 -7.34
N ALA A 530 14.89 -10.34 -6.63
CA ALA A 530 15.20 -10.68 -5.26
C ALA A 530 14.84 -12.14 -4.99
N MET A 531 15.66 -12.79 -4.19
CA MET A 531 15.47 -14.16 -3.75
C MET A 531 15.70 -14.22 -2.24
N SER A 532 14.84 -14.91 -1.55
CA SER A 532 14.98 -15.15 -0.11
C SER A 532 14.63 -16.58 0.21
N TRP A 533 15.35 -17.17 1.16
CA TRP A 533 14.92 -18.40 1.84
C TRP A 533 14.96 -18.21 3.34
N GLU A 534 14.02 -18.85 3.98
CA GLU A 534 13.80 -18.77 5.42
C GLU A 534 13.58 -20.19 5.96
N ALA A 535 14.19 -20.49 7.09
CA ALA A 535 13.97 -21.70 7.83
C ALA A 535 13.78 -21.35 9.30
N ASN A 536 12.71 -21.89 9.93
CA ASN A 536 12.39 -21.62 11.32
C ASN A 536 12.08 -22.93 12.04
N VAL A 537 12.49 -22.98 13.30
CA VAL A 537 12.08 -24.00 14.27
C VAL A 537 11.46 -23.28 15.46
N GLY A 538 10.22 -23.61 15.78
CA GLY A 538 9.45 -23.00 16.86
C GLY A 538 9.02 -24.05 17.87
N TYR A 539 9.01 -23.65 19.15
CA TYR A 539 8.52 -24.45 20.25
C TYR A 539 7.56 -23.62 21.10
N ASP A 540 6.33 -24.07 21.23
CA ASP A 540 5.28 -23.38 22.00
C ASP A 540 4.62 -24.40 22.95
N ARG A 541 4.74 -24.18 24.24
CA ARG A 541 4.20 -25.11 25.24
C ARG A 541 3.74 -24.41 26.49
N THR A 542 2.56 -24.82 26.96
CA THR A 542 2.04 -24.47 28.26
C THR A 542 2.46 -25.54 29.29
N MET A 543 3.06 -25.12 30.38
CA MET A 543 3.53 -25.95 31.48
C MET A 543 3.00 -25.38 32.80
N GLY A 544 1.93 -25.99 33.34
CA GLY A 544 1.24 -25.43 34.50
C GLY A 544 0.72 -24.01 34.25
N LEU A 545 1.17 -23.05 35.07
CA LEU A 545 0.83 -21.63 34.92
C LEU A 545 1.76 -20.87 33.96
N GLY A 546 2.78 -21.53 33.43
CA GLY A 546 3.78 -20.95 32.53
C GLY A 546 3.52 -21.32 31.09
N GLN A 547 3.70 -20.36 30.18
CA GLN A 547 3.69 -20.57 28.72
C GLN A 547 5.04 -20.16 28.17
N LEU A 548 5.75 -21.09 27.54
CA LEU A 548 7.03 -20.86 26.89
C LEU A 548 6.83 -20.84 25.37
N ASN A 549 7.35 -19.81 24.72
CA ASN A 549 7.48 -19.71 23.27
C ASN A 549 8.96 -19.48 22.93
N ALA A 550 9.54 -20.36 22.12
CA ALA A 550 10.92 -20.23 21.65
C ALA A 550 10.94 -20.38 20.13
N MET A 551 11.76 -19.62 19.46
CA MET A 551 11.95 -19.70 18.02
C MET A 551 13.41 -19.47 17.67
N PHE A 552 13.95 -20.35 16.85
CA PHE A 552 15.20 -20.13 16.11
C PHE A 552 14.87 -20.01 14.64
N GLY A 553 15.42 -18.97 13.98
CA GLY A 553 15.19 -18.68 12.56
C GLY A 553 16.49 -18.38 11.82
N TYR A 554 16.51 -18.73 10.56
CA TYR A 554 17.53 -18.33 9.60
C TYR A 554 16.85 -17.71 8.38
N ASN A 555 17.29 -16.55 7.96
CA ASN A 555 16.84 -15.88 6.75
C ASN A 555 18.05 -15.45 5.89
N TYR A 556 17.96 -15.69 4.60
CA TYR A 556 18.89 -15.19 3.59
C TYR A 556 18.11 -14.38 2.56
N LEU A 557 18.63 -13.21 2.20
CA LEU A 557 18.06 -12.33 1.19
C LEU A 557 19.18 -11.90 0.21
N GLN A 558 18.93 -12.11 -1.08
CA GLN A 558 19.76 -11.60 -2.16
C GLN A 558 18.93 -10.67 -3.04
N ILE A 559 19.47 -9.50 -3.35
CA ILE A 559 18.86 -8.52 -4.25
C ILE A 559 19.86 -8.17 -5.35
N GLU A 560 19.42 -8.32 -6.59
CA GLU A 560 20.12 -7.91 -7.79
C GLU A 560 19.43 -6.70 -8.41
N LYS A 561 20.19 -5.66 -8.76
CA LYS A 561 19.70 -4.48 -9.46
C LYS A 561 20.55 -4.27 -10.71
N LYS A 562 19.91 -3.98 -11.85
CA LYS A 562 20.62 -3.58 -13.07
C LYS A 562 21.44 -2.32 -12.80
N GLY A 563 22.71 -2.30 -13.24
CA GLY A 563 23.61 -1.16 -13.08
C GLY A 563 24.35 -1.10 -11.74
N THR A 564 24.21 -2.12 -10.88
CA THR A 564 25.05 -2.26 -9.68
C THR A 564 26.12 -3.33 -9.90
N ASN A 565 27.33 -3.03 -9.47
CA ASN A 565 28.47 -3.96 -9.62
C ASN A 565 28.43 -5.12 -8.62
N GLN A 566 27.58 -5.05 -7.61
CA GLN A 566 27.52 -6.05 -6.55
C GLN A 566 26.07 -6.27 -6.08
N ASN A 567 25.67 -7.53 -5.99
CA ASN A 567 24.41 -7.93 -5.39
C ASN A 567 24.40 -7.63 -3.89
N ILE A 568 23.25 -7.25 -3.35
CA ILE A 568 23.07 -7.11 -1.92
C ILE A 568 22.75 -8.49 -1.36
N GLN A 569 23.54 -8.95 -0.39
CA GLN A 569 23.32 -10.21 0.31
C GLN A 569 23.25 -9.95 1.81
N ASN A 570 22.17 -10.39 2.43
CA ASN A 570 21.96 -10.28 3.87
C ASN A 570 21.62 -11.66 4.46
N THR A 571 22.20 -11.95 5.62
CA THR A 571 21.84 -13.12 6.42
C THR A 571 21.35 -12.67 7.78
N ASN A 572 20.43 -13.40 8.37
CA ASN A 572 19.96 -13.14 9.72
C ASN A 572 19.72 -14.47 10.45
N TYR A 573 20.42 -14.68 11.53
CA TYR A 573 20.17 -15.75 12.51
C TYR A 573 19.41 -15.13 13.68
N LEU A 574 18.26 -15.66 13.99
CA LEU A 574 17.32 -15.12 14.96
C LEU A 574 17.06 -16.13 16.06
N LEU A 575 17.14 -15.69 17.32
CA LEU A 575 16.64 -16.41 18.47
C LEU A 575 15.63 -15.52 19.21
N ASN A 576 14.42 -16.01 19.36
CA ASN A 576 13.37 -15.33 20.13
C ASN A 576 12.89 -16.26 21.24
N LEU A 577 12.81 -15.74 22.45
CA LEU A 577 12.32 -16.44 23.64
C LEU A 577 11.24 -15.60 24.30
N GLY A 578 10.08 -16.18 24.51
CA GLY A 578 8.95 -15.58 25.22
C GLY A 578 8.51 -16.47 26.37
N TYR A 579 8.30 -15.90 27.54
CA TYR A 579 7.74 -16.59 28.68
C TYR A 579 6.62 -15.77 29.31
N VAL A 580 5.49 -16.40 29.54
CA VAL A 580 4.34 -15.81 30.22
C VAL A 580 4.01 -16.64 31.43
N TYR A 581 3.91 -16.02 32.59
CA TYR A 581 3.55 -16.67 33.81
C TYR A 581 2.19 -16.20 34.34
N ASN A 582 1.27 -17.15 34.53
CA ASN A 582 -0.08 -16.95 35.08
C ASN A 582 -0.89 -15.83 34.35
N ASP A 583 -0.71 -15.68 33.03
CA ASP A 583 -1.32 -14.59 32.26
C ASP A 583 -1.09 -13.17 32.81
N LYS A 584 -0.08 -13.00 33.68
CA LYS A 584 0.23 -11.74 34.38
C LYS A 584 1.58 -11.16 33.99
N TYR A 585 2.62 -11.98 34.06
CA TYR A 585 4.01 -11.56 33.89
C TYR A 585 4.55 -12.06 32.56
N ILE A 586 5.13 -11.16 31.79
CA ILE A 586 5.61 -11.42 30.44
C ILE A 586 7.09 -11.07 30.38
N ALA A 587 7.91 -11.96 29.84
CA ALA A 587 9.30 -11.70 29.49
C ALA A 587 9.55 -12.13 28.04
N ASN A 588 10.10 -11.25 27.23
CA ASN A 588 10.49 -11.54 25.84
C ASN A 588 11.94 -11.13 25.63
N GLY A 589 12.76 -12.04 25.13
CA GLY A 589 14.14 -11.80 24.72
C GLY A 589 14.32 -12.14 23.25
N THR A 590 15.01 -11.28 22.51
CA THR A 590 15.30 -11.50 21.09
C THR A 590 16.77 -11.21 20.83
N LEU A 591 17.45 -12.11 20.15
CA LEU A 591 18.82 -11.95 19.66
C LEU A 591 18.83 -12.13 18.15
N SER A 592 19.54 -11.27 17.45
CA SER A 592 19.68 -11.30 16.00
C SER A 592 21.15 -11.13 15.61
N TYR A 593 21.70 -12.13 14.93
CA TYR A 593 23.06 -12.07 14.37
C TYR A 593 22.97 -11.86 12.88
N VAL A 594 23.25 -10.63 12.47
CA VAL A 594 23.01 -10.13 11.10
C VAL A 594 24.31 -10.02 10.35
N GLY A 595 24.35 -10.55 9.12
CA GLY A 595 25.44 -10.41 8.18
C GLY A 595 25.04 -9.64 6.94
N SER A 596 25.95 -8.81 6.41
CA SER A 596 25.78 -8.11 5.14
C SER A 596 27.10 -8.03 4.37
N ASN A 597 27.03 -8.34 3.06
CA ASN A 597 28.18 -8.22 2.18
C ASN A 597 28.58 -6.76 1.83
N ARG A 598 27.81 -5.79 2.31
CA ARG A 598 28.15 -4.35 2.15
C ARG A 598 29.29 -3.89 3.04
N PHE A 599 29.61 -4.68 4.07
CA PHE A 599 30.70 -4.38 4.98
C PHE A 599 31.96 -5.17 4.62
N LYS A 600 33.13 -4.60 4.98
CA LYS A 600 34.40 -5.23 4.79
C LYS A 600 34.45 -6.62 5.43
N GLU A 601 35.17 -7.55 4.84
CA GLU A 601 35.43 -8.86 5.42
C GLU A 601 36.02 -8.72 6.83
N GLY A 602 35.55 -9.52 7.77
CA GLY A 602 35.85 -9.38 9.21
C GLY A 602 34.84 -8.52 9.99
N ASN A 603 34.14 -7.55 9.35
CA ASN A 603 33.14 -6.67 9.97
C ASN A 603 31.74 -6.87 9.39
N ARG A 604 31.49 -7.99 8.71
CA ARG A 604 30.22 -8.26 8.02
C ARG A 604 29.08 -8.62 8.97
N TYR A 605 29.40 -9.10 10.15
CA TYR A 605 28.42 -9.60 11.10
C TYR A 605 28.41 -8.78 12.38
N PHE A 606 27.23 -8.56 12.90
CA PHE A 606 27.05 -7.94 14.22
C PHE A 606 25.87 -8.57 14.96
N LEU A 607 25.92 -8.50 16.28
CA LEU A 607 24.88 -9.00 17.18
C LEU A 607 24.06 -7.84 17.70
N SER A 608 22.74 -7.93 17.53
CA SER A 608 21.79 -7.05 18.19
C SER A 608 20.87 -7.85 19.10
N GLY A 609 20.43 -7.23 20.18
CA GLY A 609 19.57 -7.88 21.15
C GLY A 609 18.52 -6.93 21.73
N ALA A 610 17.41 -7.50 22.17
CA ALA A 610 16.35 -6.77 22.86
C ALA A 610 15.74 -7.62 23.95
N LEU A 611 15.42 -6.97 25.08
CA LEU A 611 14.67 -7.54 26.18
C LEU A 611 13.42 -6.69 26.41
N ALA A 612 12.28 -7.34 26.61
CA ALA A 612 11.03 -6.66 26.94
C ALA A 612 10.32 -7.39 28.07
N LEU A 613 9.82 -6.63 29.03
CA LEU A 613 9.06 -7.10 30.18
C LEU A 613 7.66 -6.49 30.14
N GLY A 614 6.67 -7.26 30.57
CA GLY A 614 5.29 -6.84 30.65
C GLY A 614 4.60 -7.34 31.91
N TRP A 615 3.72 -6.53 32.47
CA TRP A 615 2.86 -6.88 33.59
C TRP A 615 1.41 -6.54 33.27
N ILE A 616 0.55 -7.56 33.20
CA ILE A 616 -0.89 -7.39 32.98
C ILE A 616 -1.54 -7.15 34.34
N ILE A 617 -1.58 -5.89 34.74
CA ILE A 617 -2.07 -5.45 36.05
C ILE A 617 -3.56 -5.81 36.22
N SER A 618 -4.34 -5.70 35.15
CA SER A 618 -5.78 -6.04 35.19
C SER A 618 -6.08 -7.50 35.57
N ASN A 619 -5.09 -8.40 35.45
CA ASN A 619 -5.25 -9.80 35.85
C ASN A 619 -4.90 -10.04 37.34
N GLU A 620 -4.49 -9.00 38.06
CA GLU A 620 -4.23 -9.10 39.49
C GLU A 620 -5.52 -9.15 40.33
N THR A 621 -5.46 -9.82 41.46
CA THR A 621 -6.64 -9.98 42.32
C THR A 621 -7.18 -8.66 42.86
N PHE A 622 -6.29 -7.68 43.10
CA PHE A 622 -6.66 -6.36 43.59
C PHE A 622 -7.37 -5.48 42.51
N MET A 623 -7.34 -5.90 41.24
CA MET A 623 -7.96 -5.17 40.12
C MET A 623 -9.34 -5.73 39.75
N ARG A 624 -9.88 -6.73 40.40
CA ARG A 624 -11.16 -7.38 40.06
C ARG A 624 -12.35 -6.42 39.96
N ASN A 625 -12.35 -5.38 40.79
CA ASN A 625 -13.42 -4.36 40.84
C ASN A 625 -12.98 -3.03 40.20
N SER A 626 -11.94 -3.02 39.40
CA SER A 626 -11.43 -1.84 38.72
C SER A 626 -12.28 -1.50 37.48
N PRO A 627 -12.45 -0.21 37.14
CA PRO A 627 -13.11 0.20 35.91
C PRO A 627 -12.30 -0.12 34.64
N PHE A 628 -11.08 -0.64 34.80
CA PHE A 628 -10.21 -0.97 33.65
C PHE A 628 -10.41 -2.44 33.22
N ASP A 629 -10.92 -2.67 32.03
CA ASP A 629 -11.03 -4.01 31.42
C ASP A 629 -9.65 -4.60 31.11
N PHE A 630 -8.70 -3.78 30.71
CA PHE A 630 -7.34 -4.20 30.41
C PHE A 630 -6.32 -3.10 30.72
N LEU A 631 -5.41 -3.40 31.65
CA LEU A 631 -4.30 -2.54 32.02
C LEU A 631 -3.01 -3.35 31.99
N LYS A 632 -2.06 -2.93 31.13
CA LYS A 632 -0.74 -3.56 31.01
C LYS A 632 0.39 -2.53 31.04
N LEU A 633 1.33 -2.73 31.95
CA LEU A 633 2.60 -2.01 31.97
C LEU A 633 3.65 -2.80 31.19
N LYS A 634 4.50 -2.11 30.43
CA LYS A 634 5.58 -2.73 29.67
C LYS A 634 6.81 -1.84 29.58
N ALA A 635 7.98 -2.48 29.58
CA ALA A 635 9.27 -1.83 29.40
C ALA A 635 10.12 -2.66 28.43
N SER A 636 10.94 -2.01 27.63
CA SER A 636 11.88 -2.68 26.74
C SER A 636 13.20 -1.95 26.67
N ALA A 637 14.28 -2.72 26.54
CA ALA A 637 15.65 -2.25 26.35
C ALA A 637 16.30 -3.00 25.19
N TRP A 638 17.25 -2.38 24.52
CA TRP A 638 17.94 -2.98 23.37
C TRP A 638 19.34 -2.40 23.17
N ASN A 639 20.17 -3.14 22.47
CA ASN A 639 21.36 -2.62 21.81
C ASN A 639 21.26 -2.84 20.29
N SER A 640 21.80 -1.94 19.51
CA SER A 640 21.85 -2.01 18.04
C SER A 640 23.24 -1.65 17.54
#